data_2e76259385a7d263f584a8e818e5fa50
#
_entry.id   2e76259385a7d263f584a8e818e5fa50
#
_cell.length_a   1.000
_cell.length_b   1.000
_cell.length_c   1.000
_cell.angle_alpha   90.00
_cell.angle_beta   90.00
_cell.angle_gamma   90.00
#
_symmetry.space_group_name_H-M   'P 1'
#
loop_
_entity.id
_entity.type
_entity.pdbx_description
1 polymer ?
#
loop_
_entity_poly.entity_id
_entity_poly.type
_entity_poly.pdbx_seq_one_letter_code
_entity_poly.pdbx_strand_id
1 'polypeptide(L)'
;MQDEFTEIMNKLTENARFALQKSDYYAKRYNNGYMSTEHLLLGILSQDTSTGARFLADEDVNLDQVEKLMNHTAIEVPGADMAMMSLSEAAVLTLRLASNFVKEQGIKLIGTEHLLYALIRQPNSRASLILQGLDVDLTELSKTIEEFAEKQAEEAKIDQKKNDFKRKRPLKWLTKYGVDLTELARQGRLDTVIGRDREIERALTVLSRRTKSNPVLIGEAGVGKTAIVEGLATRIAKNEVPGNLIGKKIYQIDLSSVVAGTKFRGDFEERIKGIIDEAIESKDLILFIDEIHLLTGAGSSEGSLDAANILKPALARGLIHLIGASTMDEYRKSIEKDKALARRFQTVIVEEPSDAITVRILKGIKSHYEKHHGVVIPDKIIETAVSMSKRYINDRYMPDKVIDVIDEASAIAKVAADKSGSGEYKKLKIERESLQQKIEESAEAENFEKAALYKTRLAKLEEKIKSLEQAGVDENVSPVLTEENLAEAISLKTGIPVSKVHGSELKILSKLEAHLDKAIIGQDEAIHDVAKAIRRGRSGISDPRRPIGSFLFMGPTGVGKTELARVIAREVFGGENTLIKIDMSEFGEKHNVSRLVGAPAGYVGYDDGGKLTESVRRHPYSVVLFDEIEKAHPDVFNMLLQILEDGVLTDGQGNRVKFNNTIVILTSNLGSDEMYNDQAFGFSSHQKTKDQFITEDYEASKNAAMKALKKSMRPELINRLDAIEVFHALSRKQVEEIFDNMIEDLKKRLAEKAIGLKLDTKVRDFLIEKGFDPKNGARPLRRAIEDNLETLLSDAIIAEEILPGQIAQISLKGDKLKLKIESTEK
;
A
#
# COMPACT_ATOMS: atom_id res chain seq x y z
N MET A 1 45.80 32.83 -14.59
CA MET A 1 45.26 34.19 -14.51
C MET A 1 43.71 34.20 -14.53
N GLN A 2 43.02 33.57 -15.51
CA GLN A 2 41.55 33.53 -15.53
C GLN A 2 40.94 32.75 -14.35
N ASP A 3 41.52 31.63 -13.96
CA ASP A 3 41.06 30.81 -12.83
C ASP A 3 41.19 31.52 -11.48
N GLU A 4 42.34 32.23 -11.27
CA GLU A 4 42.60 32.99 -10.05
C GLU A 4 41.63 34.18 -9.88
N PHE A 5 41.33 34.86 -10.98
CA PHE A 5 40.38 35.98 -10.95
C PHE A 5 38.97 35.49 -10.66
N THR A 6 38.54 34.39 -11.22
CA THR A 6 37.26 33.79 -10.94
C THR A 6 37.13 33.35 -9.48
N GLU A 7 38.23 32.83 -8.88
CA GLU A 7 38.24 32.49 -7.45
C GLU A 7 38.08 33.73 -6.57
N ILE A 8 38.73 34.85 -6.89
CA ILE A 8 38.61 36.11 -6.14
C ILE A 8 37.18 36.62 -6.24
N MET A 9 36.59 36.65 -7.43
CA MET A 9 35.24 37.14 -7.65
C MET A 9 34.18 36.36 -6.86
N ASN A 10 34.40 35.04 -6.71
CA ASN A 10 33.50 34.17 -5.93
C ASN A 10 33.60 34.39 -4.42
N LYS A 11 34.72 34.93 -3.95
CA LYS A 11 34.96 35.25 -2.51
C LYS A 11 34.50 36.62 -2.09
N LEU A 12 33.98 37.47 -2.99
CA LEU A 12 33.52 38.79 -2.66
C LEU A 12 32.19 38.74 -1.89
N THR A 13 32.05 39.57 -0.83
CA THR A 13 30.76 39.84 -0.19
C THR A 13 29.81 40.58 -1.15
N GLU A 14 28.49 40.59 -0.84
CA GLU A 14 27.51 41.34 -1.63
C GLU A 14 27.88 42.81 -1.76
N ASN A 15 28.32 43.43 -0.65
CA ASN A 15 28.75 44.84 -0.66
C ASN A 15 30.00 45.07 -1.50
N ALA A 16 30.96 44.15 -1.46
CA ALA A 16 32.16 44.25 -2.30
C ALA A 16 31.86 44.07 -3.80
N ARG A 17 30.92 43.17 -4.13
CA ARG A 17 30.43 43.01 -5.53
C ARG A 17 29.70 44.26 -6.03
N PHE A 18 28.88 44.84 -5.16
CA PHE A 18 28.16 46.06 -5.50
C PHE A 18 29.13 47.25 -5.66
N ALA A 19 30.17 47.38 -4.79
CA ALA A 19 31.19 48.38 -4.94
C ALA A 19 31.91 48.25 -6.31
N LEU A 20 32.24 47.04 -6.76
CA LEU A 20 32.82 46.79 -8.10
C LEU A 20 31.84 47.16 -9.24
N GLN A 21 30.58 46.88 -9.11
CA GLN A 21 29.61 47.32 -10.12
C GLN A 21 29.45 48.84 -10.19
N LYS A 22 29.50 49.47 -9.04
CA LYS A 22 29.51 50.96 -8.99
C LYS A 22 30.81 51.54 -9.53
N SER A 23 31.94 50.89 -9.29
CA SER A 23 33.23 51.32 -9.86
C SER A 23 33.21 51.26 -11.40
N ASP A 24 32.58 50.27 -12.01
CA ASP A 24 32.33 50.21 -13.43
C ASP A 24 31.45 51.34 -13.96
N TYR A 25 30.41 51.69 -13.20
CA TYR A 25 29.55 52.82 -13.51
C TYR A 25 30.34 54.15 -13.48
N TYR A 26 31.18 54.38 -12.44
CA TYR A 26 32.00 55.59 -12.38
C TYR A 26 33.07 55.65 -13.46
N ALA A 27 33.71 54.54 -13.77
CA ALA A 27 34.68 54.47 -14.88
C ALA A 27 34.03 54.86 -16.23
N LYS A 28 32.82 54.43 -16.48
CA LYS A 28 32.05 54.80 -17.69
C LYS A 28 31.60 56.28 -17.64
N ARG A 29 31.16 56.76 -16.51
CA ARG A 29 30.72 58.14 -16.30
C ARG A 29 31.84 59.15 -16.55
N TYR A 30 33.07 58.82 -16.20
CA TYR A 30 34.24 59.64 -16.42
C TYR A 30 34.95 59.35 -17.75
N ASN A 31 34.36 58.58 -18.60
CA ASN A 31 34.87 58.21 -19.94
C ASN A 31 36.28 57.63 -19.93
N ASN A 32 36.60 56.83 -18.91
CA ASN A 32 37.87 56.15 -18.83
C ASN A 32 37.78 54.80 -19.58
N GLY A 33 38.84 54.40 -20.29
CA GLY A 33 38.87 53.15 -21.06
C GLY A 33 39.02 51.90 -20.20
N TYR A 34 39.21 52.02 -18.91
CA TYR A 34 39.39 50.93 -17.94
C TYR A 34 38.99 51.38 -16.53
N MET A 35 38.61 50.41 -15.69
CA MET A 35 38.31 50.60 -14.29
C MET A 35 39.61 50.63 -13.46
N SER A 36 39.96 51.72 -12.75
CA SER A 36 41.18 51.91 -11.97
C SER A 36 40.84 52.09 -10.48
N THR A 37 41.89 52.36 -9.65
CA THR A 37 41.77 52.39 -8.17
C THR A 37 40.92 53.52 -7.67
N GLU A 38 40.86 54.70 -8.32
CA GLU A 38 39.97 55.80 -8.00
C GLU A 38 38.52 55.46 -8.19
N HIS A 39 38.18 54.63 -9.21
CA HIS A 39 36.81 54.20 -9.43
C HIS A 39 36.38 53.17 -8.39
N LEU A 40 37.35 52.32 -7.90
CA LEU A 40 37.11 51.41 -6.78
C LEU A 40 36.84 52.17 -5.50
N LEU A 41 37.54 53.26 -5.24
CA LEU A 41 37.30 54.13 -4.08
C LEU A 41 35.91 54.75 -4.12
N LEU A 42 35.51 55.29 -5.29
CA LEU A 42 34.14 55.81 -5.49
C LEU A 42 33.09 54.75 -5.32
N GLY A 43 33.34 53.50 -5.81
CA GLY A 43 32.49 52.36 -5.65
C GLY A 43 32.25 52.00 -4.17
N ILE A 44 33.29 52.04 -3.34
CA ILE A 44 33.20 51.80 -1.91
C ILE A 44 32.39 52.92 -1.25
N LEU A 45 32.68 54.17 -1.55
CA LEU A 45 32.00 55.35 -0.99
C LEU A 45 30.54 55.47 -1.42
N SER A 46 30.14 54.86 -2.55
CA SER A 46 28.77 54.85 -3.02
C SER A 46 27.80 54.03 -2.13
N GLN A 47 28.32 53.40 -1.09
CA GLN A 47 27.55 52.58 -0.13
C GLN A 47 27.79 53.02 1.30
N ASP A 48 27.08 54.01 1.80
CA ASP A 48 27.19 54.57 3.16
C ASP A 48 27.09 53.51 4.27
N THR A 49 26.45 52.41 4.02
CA THR A 49 26.29 51.31 5.02
C THR A 49 27.39 50.27 4.97
N SER A 50 28.30 50.31 4.00
CA SER A 50 29.42 49.38 3.91
C SER A 50 30.51 49.66 4.93
N THR A 51 31.22 48.59 5.35
CA THR A 51 32.28 48.75 6.37
C THR A 51 33.41 49.62 5.86
N GLY A 52 33.80 49.50 4.58
CA GLY A 52 34.82 50.32 3.98
C GLY A 52 34.42 51.79 3.87
N ALA A 53 33.15 52.08 3.56
CA ALA A 53 32.68 53.48 3.55
C ALA A 53 32.63 54.11 4.95
N ARG A 54 32.32 53.32 5.99
CA ARG A 54 32.34 53.81 7.38
C ARG A 54 33.73 54.20 7.82
N PHE A 55 34.74 53.41 7.52
CA PHE A 55 36.13 53.79 7.81
C PHE A 55 36.57 55.07 7.12
N LEU A 56 36.07 55.33 5.91
CA LEU A 56 36.33 56.57 5.19
C LEU A 56 35.52 57.74 5.77
N ALA A 57 34.32 57.49 6.24
CA ALA A 57 33.46 58.50 6.90
C ALA A 57 34.04 58.91 8.28
N ASP A 58 34.65 57.96 9.02
CA ASP A 58 35.36 58.26 10.28
C ASP A 58 36.56 59.15 10.08
N GLU A 59 37.15 59.20 8.87
CA GLU A 59 38.21 60.09 8.44
C GLU A 59 37.68 61.34 7.70
N ASP A 60 36.42 61.66 7.86
CA ASP A 60 35.70 62.77 7.24
C ASP A 60 35.75 62.75 5.69
N VAL A 61 35.93 61.59 5.04
CA VAL A 61 35.97 61.46 3.57
C VAL A 61 34.57 61.06 3.08
N ASN A 62 34.03 61.86 2.18
CA ASN A 62 32.78 61.59 1.50
C ASN A 62 32.90 61.52 -0.04
N LEU A 63 31.86 60.99 -0.67
CA LEU A 63 31.83 60.80 -2.13
C LEU A 63 32.05 62.11 -2.89
N ASP A 64 31.39 63.19 -2.48
CA ASP A 64 31.46 64.55 -3.16
C ASP A 64 32.88 65.11 -3.13
N GLN A 65 33.60 64.93 -2.05
CA GLN A 65 35.00 65.41 -1.93
C GLN A 65 35.92 64.66 -2.90
N VAL A 66 35.80 63.35 -3.02
CA VAL A 66 36.57 62.53 -3.94
C VAL A 66 36.21 62.86 -5.41
N GLU A 67 34.94 63.02 -5.73
CA GLU A 67 34.49 63.43 -7.07
C GLU A 67 35.10 64.75 -7.49
N LYS A 68 35.18 65.79 -6.59
CA LYS A 68 35.77 67.08 -6.87
C LYS A 68 37.24 67.00 -7.19
N LEU A 69 38.00 66.15 -6.55
CA LEU A 69 39.44 65.98 -6.77
C LEU A 69 39.77 65.19 -8.04
N MET A 70 38.82 64.49 -8.61
CA MET A 70 39.07 63.72 -9.81
C MET A 70 39.23 64.53 -11.08
N ASN A 71 38.93 65.82 -11.10
CA ASN A 71 39.14 66.79 -12.20
C ASN A 71 38.65 66.32 -13.59
N HIS A 72 37.56 65.53 -13.66
CA HIS A 72 37.01 65.03 -14.91
C HIS A 72 35.60 65.62 -15.14
N THR A 73 35.33 66.06 -16.36
CA THR A 73 33.98 66.41 -16.79
C THR A 73 33.15 65.13 -16.87
N ALA A 74 32.18 64.99 -15.99
CA ALA A 74 31.26 63.86 -16.02
C ALA A 74 30.40 63.93 -17.33
N ILE A 75 30.35 62.83 -18.06
CA ILE A 75 29.48 62.62 -19.22
C ILE A 75 28.30 61.77 -18.77
N GLU A 76 27.06 62.22 -18.99
CA GLU A 76 25.89 61.37 -18.84
C GLU A 76 25.96 60.23 -19.87
N VAL A 77 26.03 58.98 -19.42
CA VAL A 77 26.06 57.80 -20.24
C VAL A 77 24.60 57.30 -20.37
N PRO A 78 23.96 57.43 -21.55
CA PRO A 78 22.64 56.81 -21.79
C PRO A 78 22.83 55.35 -22.04
N GLY A 79 22.16 54.51 -21.23
CA GLY A 79 21.94 53.10 -21.50
C GLY A 79 23.19 52.20 -21.51
N ALA A 80 23.44 51.59 -20.38
CA ALA A 80 24.57 50.70 -20.16
C ALA A 80 24.63 49.55 -21.16
N ASP A 81 25.72 49.48 -21.95
CA ASP A 81 26.21 48.23 -22.49
C ASP A 81 26.53 47.26 -21.37
N MET A 82 26.07 46.05 -21.41
CA MET A 82 26.13 45.07 -20.30
C MET A 82 27.50 44.50 -20.05
N ALA A 83 28.52 44.81 -20.78
CA ALA A 83 29.87 44.32 -20.55
C ALA A 83 30.60 45.23 -19.55
N MET A 84 31.19 44.57 -18.49
CA MET A 84 32.09 45.24 -17.54
C MET A 84 33.34 45.74 -18.27
N MET A 85 33.83 46.94 -17.91
CA MET A 85 35.11 47.46 -18.45
C MET A 85 36.28 46.63 -17.94
N SER A 86 37.35 46.60 -18.71
CA SER A 86 38.63 45.97 -18.29
C SER A 86 39.23 46.65 -17.06
N LEU A 87 39.80 45.88 -16.16
CA LEU A 87 40.49 46.38 -14.97
C LEU A 87 41.87 46.89 -15.34
N SER A 88 42.31 47.99 -14.74
CA SER A 88 43.67 48.41 -14.79
C SER A 88 44.60 47.44 -14.01
N GLU A 89 45.89 47.43 -14.29
CA GLU A 89 46.85 46.63 -13.51
C GLU A 89 46.78 46.92 -12.01
N ALA A 90 46.66 48.22 -11.64
CA ALA A 90 46.53 48.63 -10.25
C ALA A 90 45.22 48.12 -9.60
N ALA A 91 44.12 48.10 -10.33
CA ALA A 91 42.84 47.53 -9.82
C ALA A 91 42.90 45.99 -9.67
N VAL A 92 43.57 45.31 -10.59
CA VAL A 92 43.85 43.86 -10.46
C VAL A 92 44.74 43.56 -9.27
N LEU A 93 45.78 44.42 -9.05
CA LEU A 93 46.62 44.27 -7.89
C LEU A 93 45.88 44.54 -6.58
N THR A 94 44.93 45.48 -6.55
CA THR A 94 44.05 45.72 -5.39
C THR A 94 43.28 44.45 -5.03
N LEU A 95 42.64 43.80 -5.98
CA LEU A 95 41.90 42.55 -5.77
C LEU A 95 42.78 41.42 -5.26
N ARG A 96 43.99 41.30 -5.78
CA ARG A 96 44.96 40.29 -5.30
C ARG A 96 45.42 40.58 -3.89
N LEU A 97 45.77 41.84 -3.58
CA LEU A 97 46.18 42.23 -2.23
C LEU A 97 45.09 42.02 -1.22
N ALA A 98 43.83 42.35 -1.56
CA ALA A 98 42.66 42.08 -0.71
C ALA A 98 42.48 40.59 -0.48
N SER A 99 42.66 39.76 -1.53
CA SER A 99 42.57 38.27 -1.42
C SER A 99 43.66 37.70 -0.53
N ASN A 100 44.92 38.20 -0.66
CA ASN A 100 46.04 37.76 0.17
C ASN A 100 45.85 38.16 1.64
N PHE A 101 45.43 39.39 1.89
CA PHE A 101 45.16 39.88 3.24
C PHE A 101 44.11 39.03 3.95
N VAL A 102 42.98 38.71 3.27
CA VAL A 102 41.92 37.87 3.81
C VAL A 102 42.40 36.43 4.08
N LYS A 103 43.28 35.88 3.21
CA LYS A 103 43.92 34.56 3.43
C LYS A 103 44.84 34.57 4.64
N GLU A 104 45.63 35.61 4.83
CA GLU A 104 46.58 35.75 5.97
C GLU A 104 45.83 35.88 7.30
N GLN A 105 44.73 36.61 7.33
CA GLN A 105 43.88 36.77 8.50
C GLN A 105 42.95 35.56 8.75
N GLY A 106 42.87 34.60 7.84
CA GLY A 106 42.00 33.41 7.93
C GLY A 106 40.50 33.75 7.77
N ILE A 107 40.16 34.85 7.10
CA ILE A 107 38.81 35.27 6.76
C ILE A 107 38.38 34.59 5.45
N LYS A 108 37.10 34.27 5.31
CA LYS A 108 36.59 33.50 4.13
C LYS A 108 36.15 34.39 2.97
N LEU A 109 35.68 35.60 3.25
CA LEU A 109 35.07 36.49 2.25
C LEU A 109 35.78 37.84 2.22
N ILE A 110 35.91 38.43 1.06
CA ILE A 110 36.50 39.75 0.82
C ILE A 110 35.39 40.81 0.92
N GLY A 111 35.45 41.64 1.90
CA GLY A 111 34.57 42.79 2.12
C GLY A 111 35.09 44.08 1.53
N THR A 112 34.31 45.19 1.65
CA THR A 112 34.68 46.53 1.21
C THR A 112 35.87 47.11 2.00
N GLU A 113 36.00 46.73 3.26
CA GLU A 113 37.12 47.08 4.16
C GLU A 113 38.45 46.46 3.67
N HIS A 114 38.40 45.23 3.16
CA HIS A 114 39.55 44.57 2.63
C HIS A 114 39.98 45.16 1.28
N LEU A 115 39.00 45.61 0.46
CA LEU A 115 39.28 46.38 -0.75
C LEU A 115 39.92 47.72 -0.45
N LEU A 116 39.41 48.45 0.56
CA LEU A 116 39.97 49.70 1.03
C LEU A 116 41.40 49.52 1.55
N TYR A 117 41.63 48.49 2.37
CA TYR A 117 42.98 48.17 2.83
C TYR A 117 43.97 47.97 1.66
N ALA A 118 43.57 47.19 0.66
CA ALA A 118 44.39 46.92 -0.50
C ALA A 118 44.63 48.16 -1.38
N LEU A 119 43.71 49.11 -1.41
CA LEU A 119 43.88 50.41 -2.09
C LEU A 119 44.93 51.24 -1.42
N ILE A 120 44.88 51.44 -0.09
CA ILE A 120 45.82 52.30 0.66
C ILE A 120 47.23 51.69 0.76
N ARG A 121 47.36 50.37 0.64
CA ARG A 121 48.64 49.68 0.55
C ARG A 121 49.39 49.87 -0.77
N GLN A 122 48.87 50.66 -1.71
CA GLN A 122 49.46 51.05 -2.97
C GLN A 122 49.75 52.60 -2.95
N PRO A 123 50.86 53.07 -2.37
CA PRO A 123 51.13 54.47 -2.13
C PRO A 123 51.04 55.38 -3.36
N ASN A 124 51.44 54.82 -4.52
CA ASN A 124 51.44 55.51 -5.82
C ASN A 124 50.12 55.32 -6.59
N SER A 125 49.11 54.66 -6.05
CA SER A 125 47.81 54.53 -6.69
C SER A 125 47.05 55.85 -6.67
N ARG A 126 46.20 56.05 -7.65
CA ARG A 126 45.41 57.25 -7.74
C ARG A 126 44.43 57.39 -6.57
N ALA A 127 43.86 56.31 -6.07
CA ALA A 127 43.05 56.28 -4.86
C ALA A 127 43.80 56.76 -3.62
N SER A 128 45.04 56.24 -3.41
CA SER A 128 45.88 56.68 -2.26
C SER A 128 46.27 58.14 -2.34
N LEU A 129 46.62 58.64 -3.54
CA LEU A 129 46.94 60.07 -3.75
C LEU A 129 45.73 60.97 -3.49
N ILE A 130 44.55 60.56 -3.86
CA ILE A 130 43.29 61.31 -3.55
C ILE A 130 43.03 61.32 -2.06
N LEU A 131 43.20 60.21 -1.33
CA LEU A 131 43.02 60.17 0.11
C LEU A 131 44.09 61.02 0.86
N GLN A 132 45.35 61.01 0.40
CA GLN A 132 46.36 61.90 0.93
C GLN A 132 46.07 63.38 0.65
N GLY A 133 45.52 63.69 -0.52
CA GLY A 133 45.05 65.06 -0.85
C GLY A 133 43.86 65.53 -0.02
N LEU A 134 43.18 64.66 0.72
CA LEU A 134 42.14 64.91 1.71
C LEU A 134 42.65 64.86 3.15
N ASP A 135 43.98 64.95 3.35
CA ASP A 135 44.67 64.91 4.65
C ASP A 135 44.44 63.61 5.48
N VAL A 136 44.12 62.48 4.82
CA VAL A 136 43.93 61.16 5.47
C VAL A 136 45.27 60.49 5.77
N ASP A 137 45.50 60.14 7.05
CA ASP A 137 46.67 59.33 7.42
C ASP A 137 46.46 57.86 7.03
N LEU A 138 47.01 57.49 5.83
CA LEU A 138 46.89 56.10 5.30
C LEU A 138 47.50 55.06 6.22
N THR A 139 48.48 55.48 7.09
CA THR A 139 49.16 54.53 7.99
C THR A 139 48.25 54.16 9.16
N GLU A 140 47.57 55.18 9.73
CA GLU A 140 46.63 55.02 10.83
C GLU A 140 45.37 54.28 10.33
N LEU A 141 44.83 54.69 9.20
CA LEU A 141 43.69 53.97 8.57
C LEU A 141 44.00 52.52 8.25
N SER A 142 45.17 52.21 7.72
CA SER A 142 45.63 50.84 7.48
C SER A 142 45.61 50.01 8.77
N LYS A 143 46.17 50.61 9.87
CA LYS A 143 46.24 49.93 11.16
C LYS A 143 44.86 49.67 11.77
N THR A 144 43.96 50.63 11.66
CA THR A 144 42.58 50.51 12.12
C THR A 144 41.84 49.38 11.40
N ILE A 145 42.06 49.25 10.09
CA ILE A 145 41.47 48.13 9.30
C ILE A 145 42.08 46.78 9.67
N GLU A 146 43.40 46.72 9.94
CA GLU A 146 44.08 45.51 10.42
C GLU A 146 43.51 45.06 11.76
N GLU A 147 43.42 45.95 12.76
CA GLU A 147 42.85 45.63 14.08
C GLU A 147 41.39 45.19 13.99
N PHE A 148 40.61 45.72 13.06
CA PHE A 148 39.23 45.30 12.81
C PHE A 148 39.18 43.89 12.20
N ALA A 149 40.06 43.62 11.22
CA ALA A 149 40.13 42.30 10.58
C ALA A 149 40.61 41.20 11.55
N GLU A 150 41.54 41.54 12.48
CA GLU A 150 41.96 40.61 13.54
C GLU A 150 40.82 40.27 14.49
N LYS A 151 40.04 41.28 14.96
CA LYS A 151 38.86 41.08 15.80
C LYS A 151 37.80 40.22 15.09
N GLN A 152 37.56 40.48 13.80
CA GLN A 152 36.64 39.70 12.98
C GLN A 152 37.08 38.21 12.80
N ALA A 153 38.41 38.01 12.66
CA ALA A 153 39.02 36.69 12.58
C ALA A 153 38.94 35.95 13.94
N GLU A 154 39.10 36.64 15.08
CA GLU A 154 38.95 36.08 16.40
C GLU A 154 37.47 35.72 16.71
N GLU A 155 36.52 36.60 16.37
CA GLU A 155 35.08 36.30 16.50
C GLU A 155 34.67 35.12 15.62
N ALA A 156 35.16 35.02 14.38
CA ALA A 156 34.92 33.89 13.49
C ALA A 156 35.52 32.57 14.05
N LYS A 157 36.72 32.64 14.71
CA LYS A 157 37.29 31.46 15.38
C LYS A 157 36.52 31.03 16.63
N ILE A 158 35.98 32.00 17.38
CA ILE A 158 35.12 31.76 18.54
C ILE A 158 33.79 31.15 18.11
N ASP A 159 33.19 31.64 17.03
CA ASP A 159 31.94 31.11 16.47
C ASP A 159 32.15 29.76 15.81
N GLN A 160 33.30 29.51 15.14
CA GLN A 160 33.65 28.18 14.69
C GLN A 160 33.87 27.21 15.85
N LYS A 161 34.58 27.61 16.89
CA LYS A 161 34.71 26.78 18.12
C LYS A 161 33.40 26.54 18.81
N LYS A 162 32.50 27.52 18.90
CA LYS A 162 31.13 27.37 19.44
C LYS A 162 30.27 26.46 18.55
N ASN A 163 30.36 26.56 17.24
CA ASN A 163 29.65 25.69 16.29
C ASN A 163 30.24 24.27 16.25
N ASP A 164 31.57 24.09 16.37
CA ASP A 164 32.17 22.76 16.51
C ASP A 164 31.90 22.13 17.88
N PHE A 165 31.78 22.90 18.94
CA PHE A 165 31.29 22.39 20.24
C PHE A 165 29.81 22.07 20.25
N LYS A 166 28.96 22.83 19.51
CA LYS A 166 27.52 22.49 19.30
C LYS A 166 27.33 21.30 18.37
N ARG A 167 28.18 21.13 17.35
CA ARG A 167 28.16 19.95 16.46
C ARG A 167 28.66 18.67 17.11
N LYS A 168 29.28 18.72 18.27
CA LYS A 168 29.86 17.58 18.99
C LYS A 168 29.11 17.10 20.22
N ARG A 169 27.92 17.64 20.53
CA ARG A 169 27.06 16.89 21.44
C ARG A 169 26.49 15.69 20.66
N PRO A 170 26.79 14.43 21.06
CA PRO A 170 26.18 13.28 20.43
C PRO A 170 24.67 13.41 20.62
N LEU A 171 23.91 13.31 19.51
CA LEU A 171 22.44 13.28 19.52
C LEU A 171 22.02 12.00 20.25
N LYS A 172 21.95 12.03 21.58
CA LYS A 172 21.74 10.84 22.43
C LYS A 172 20.36 10.22 22.20
N TRP A 173 19.33 11.07 22.20
CA TRP A 173 17.96 10.63 22.08
C TRP A 173 17.59 10.31 20.63
N LEU A 174 17.96 11.18 19.70
CA LEU A 174 17.73 10.98 18.25
C LEU A 174 18.48 9.76 17.72
N THR A 175 19.71 9.50 18.16
CA THR A 175 20.45 8.30 17.74
C THR A 175 19.87 7.03 18.36
N LYS A 176 19.26 7.13 19.55
CA LYS A 176 18.67 5.97 20.24
C LYS A 176 17.30 5.59 19.70
N TYR A 177 16.47 6.55 19.36
CA TYR A 177 15.05 6.37 18.99
C TYR A 177 14.72 6.79 17.56
N GLY A 178 15.70 7.20 16.78
CA GLY A 178 15.52 7.67 15.42
C GLY A 178 16.57 7.16 14.45
N VAL A 179 16.24 7.25 13.17
CA VAL A 179 17.11 6.86 12.05
C VAL A 179 17.34 8.07 11.15
N ASP A 180 18.61 8.40 10.85
CA ASP A 180 18.97 9.48 9.91
C ASP A 180 18.76 9.00 8.46
N LEU A 181 17.61 9.33 7.88
CA LEU A 181 17.27 8.98 6.49
C LEU A 181 18.22 9.66 5.49
N THR A 182 18.69 10.87 5.78
CA THR A 182 19.60 11.61 4.88
C THR A 182 20.98 10.93 4.82
N GLU A 183 21.44 10.38 5.94
CA GLU A 183 22.68 9.61 5.97
C GLU A 183 22.53 8.26 5.24
N LEU A 184 21.40 7.56 5.43
CA LEU A 184 21.10 6.34 4.64
C LEU A 184 21.04 6.62 3.14
N ALA A 185 20.48 7.78 2.74
CA ALA A 185 20.46 8.22 1.36
C ALA A 185 21.88 8.43 0.80
N ARG A 186 22.78 9.07 1.57
CA ARG A 186 24.19 9.26 1.16
C ARG A 186 24.94 7.94 1.00
N GLN A 187 24.60 6.95 1.83
CA GLN A 187 25.16 5.60 1.76
C GLN A 187 24.56 4.75 0.64
N GLY A 188 23.57 5.25 -0.10
CA GLY A 188 22.86 4.51 -1.13
C GLY A 188 22.02 3.33 -0.60
N ARG A 189 21.59 3.40 0.66
CA ARG A 189 20.82 2.35 1.36
C ARG A 189 19.32 2.55 1.30
N LEU A 190 18.86 3.66 0.72
CA LEU A 190 17.43 3.90 0.46
C LEU A 190 17.07 3.48 -0.97
N ASP A 191 15.85 3.00 -1.11
CA ASP A 191 15.31 2.63 -2.41
C ASP A 191 15.05 3.86 -3.29
N THR A 192 15.14 3.67 -4.60
CA THR A 192 14.82 4.74 -5.55
C THR A 192 13.33 5.01 -5.58
N VAL A 193 12.93 6.21 -5.22
CA VAL A 193 11.52 6.62 -5.22
C VAL A 193 11.10 7.04 -6.63
N ILE A 194 10.06 6.41 -7.14
CA ILE A 194 9.57 6.59 -8.52
C ILE A 194 8.11 7.05 -8.49
N GLY A 195 7.78 8.05 -9.31
CA GLY A 195 6.39 8.48 -9.55
C GLY A 195 5.74 9.26 -8.41
N ARG A 196 6.54 9.81 -7.49
CA ARG A 196 6.09 10.65 -6.37
C ARG A 196 6.66 12.08 -6.41
N ASP A 197 7.09 12.54 -7.58
CA ASP A 197 7.73 13.83 -7.76
C ASP A 197 6.84 15.00 -7.32
N ARG A 198 5.53 14.93 -7.63
CA ARG A 198 4.56 15.98 -7.28
C ARG A 198 4.37 16.11 -5.77
N GLU A 199 4.25 15.00 -5.07
CA GLU A 199 4.07 14.94 -3.62
C GLU A 199 5.36 15.40 -2.90
N ILE A 200 6.54 15.00 -3.40
CA ILE A 200 7.84 15.44 -2.89
C ILE A 200 8.00 16.97 -3.09
N GLU A 201 7.71 17.50 -4.28
CA GLU A 201 7.77 18.94 -4.54
C GLU A 201 6.78 19.74 -3.67
N ARG A 202 5.58 19.15 -3.45
CA ARG A 202 4.61 19.77 -2.55
C ARG A 202 5.11 19.80 -1.11
N ALA A 203 5.73 18.72 -0.62
CA ALA A 203 6.33 18.66 0.71
C ALA A 203 7.49 19.65 0.85
N LEU A 204 8.38 19.77 -0.14
CA LEU A 204 9.44 20.80 -0.21
C LEU A 204 8.87 22.22 -0.15
N THR A 205 7.83 22.47 -0.94
CA THR A 205 7.14 23.77 -0.95
C THR A 205 6.58 24.10 0.44
N VAL A 206 5.97 23.13 1.12
CA VAL A 206 5.41 23.32 2.47
C VAL A 206 6.52 23.58 3.48
N LEU A 207 7.60 22.79 3.48
CA LEU A 207 8.76 22.98 4.36
C LEU A 207 9.44 24.36 4.21
N SER A 208 9.36 24.93 3.01
CA SER A 208 9.94 26.24 2.71
C SER A 208 9.05 27.43 3.09
N ARG A 209 7.84 27.19 3.61
CA ARG A 209 6.89 28.25 4.00
C ARG A 209 7.29 28.91 5.33
N ARG A 210 6.94 30.17 5.48
CA ARG A 210 7.11 30.91 6.74
C ARG A 210 6.14 30.44 7.84
N THR A 211 4.92 30.07 7.44
CA THR A 211 3.86 29.59 8.34
C THR A 211 3.30 28.29 7.79
N LYS A 212 2.84 27.39 8.68
CA LYS A 212 2.38 26.04 8.31
C LYS A 212 3.44 25.26 7.52
N SER A 213 4.67 25.31 8.02
CA SER A 213 5.84 24.68 7.40
C SER A 213 6.00 23.19 7.69
N ASN A 214 4.99 22.56 8.31
CA ASN A 214 5.03 21.13 8.66
C ASN A 214 4.07 20.37 7.75
N PRO A 215 4.54 19.60 6.75
CA PRO A 215 3.69 18.79 5.90
C PRO A 215 3.20 17.56 6.66
N VAL A 216 1.93 17.18 6.46
CA VAL A 216 1.39 15.87 6.84
C VAL A 216 0.95 15.16 5.58
N LEU A 217 1.57 14.00 5.32
CA LEU A 217 1.23 13.11 4.24
C LEU A 217 0.00 12.30 4.63
N ILE A 218 -1.10 12.50 3.92
CA ILE A 218 -2.38 11.84 4.21
C ILE A 218 -2.74 10.92 3.06
N GLY A 219 -2.98 9.66 3.37
CA GLY A 219 -3.38 8.66 2.39
C GLY A 219 -3.58 7.31 3.05
N GLU A 220 -4.17 6.39 2.33
CA GLU A 220 -4.42 5.03 2.82
C GLU A 220 -3.13 4.29 3.19
N ALA A 221 -3.25 3.22 4.00
CA ALA A 221 -2.11 2.37 4.34
C ALA A 221 -1.55 1.71 3.07
N GLY A 222 -0.22 1.66 2.92
CA GLY A 222 0.43 1.01 1.78
C GLY A 222 0.51 1.83 0.48
N VAL A 223 0.06 3.11 0.45
CA VAL A 223 0.21 3.96 -0.75
C VAL A 223 1.62 4.53 -0.95
N GLY A 224 2.55 4.33 0.01
CA GLY A 224 3.93 4.78 -0.09
C GLY A 224 4.20 6.16 0.51
N LYS A 225 3.56 6.52 1.61
CA LYS A 225 3.80 7.78 2.34
C LYS A 225 5.25 7.90 2.83
N THR A 226 5.79 6.85 3.42
CA THR A 226 7.17 6.78 3.92
C THR A 226 8.18 6.93 2.80
N ALA A 227 7.93 6.31 1.63
CA ALA A 227 8.78 6.44 0.44
C ALA A 227 8.93 7.91 -0.04
N ILE A 228 7.88 8.74 0.10
CA ILE A 228 7.95 10.17 -0.24
C ILE A 228 8.99 10.88 0.64
N VAL A 229 9.06 10.54 1.93
CA VAL A 229 10.04 11.13 2.87
C VAL A 229 11.45 10.62 2.56
N GLU A 230 11.60 9.36 2.18
CA GLU A 230 12.87 8.79 1.72
C GLU A 230 13.36 9.48 0.42
N GLY A 231 12.43 9.73 -0.52
CA GLY A 231 12.71 10.51 -1.72
C GLY A 231 13.12 11.93 -1.41
N LEU A 232 12.47 12.57 -0.43
CA LEU A 232 12.84 13.90 0.06
C LEU A 232 14.26 13.88 0.68
N ALA A 233 14.57 12.88 1.52
CA ALA A 233 15.90 12.71 2.11
C ALA A 233 16.98 12.51 1.03
N THR A 234 16.67 11.76 -0.02
CA THR A 234 17.56 11.54 -1.17
C THR A 234 17.82 12.85 -1.93
N ARG A 235 16.81 13.68 -2.18
CA ARG A 235 16.98 14.99 -2.82
C ARG A 235 17.80 15.96 -1.94
N ILE A 236 17.59 15.95 -0.61
CA ILE A 236 18.40 16.74 0.31
C ILE A 236 19.87 16.27 0.29
N ALA A 237 20.12 14.98 0.31
CA ALA A 237 21.45 14.40 0.26
C ALA A 237 22.22 14.77 -1.03
N LYS A 238 21.52 14.90 -2.16
CA LYS A 238 22.02 15.32 -3.46
C LYS A 238 22.09 16.85 -3.65
N ASN A 239 21.61 17.64 -2.68
CA ASN A 239 21.43 19.10 -2.76
C ASN A 239 20.47 19.56 -3.87
N GLU A 240 19.51 18.72 -4.25
CA GLU A 240 18.46 19.00 -5.25
C GLU A 240 17.21 19.61 -4.59
N VAL A 241 17.43 20.59 -3.70
CA VAL A 241 16.37 21.22 -2.87
C VAL A 241 16.57 22.73 -2.80
N PRO A 242 15.55 23.52 -2.45
CA PRO A 242 15.68 24.95 -2.20
C PRO A 242 16.78 25.28 -1.18
N GLY A 243 17.43 26.44 -1.31
CA GLY A 243 18.60 26.83 -0.53
C GLY A 243 18.43 26.75 0.99
N ASN A 244 17.23 27.02 1.51
CA ASN A 244 16.90 26.92 2.93
C ASN A 244 16.84 25.48 3.47
N LEU A 245 16.81 24.48 2.59
CA LEU A 245 16.80 23.06 2.94
C LEU A 245 18.12 22.34 2.67
N ILE A 246 19.09 23.03 2.04
CA ILE A 246 20.42 22.49 1.82
C ILE A 246 21.12 22.23 3.16
N GLY A 247 21.70 21.04 3.32
CA GLY A 247 22.40 20.62 4.54
C GLY A 247 21.50 20.21 5.71
N LYS A 248 20.16 20.26 5.54
CA LYS A 248 19.22 19.69 6.51
C LYS A 248 19.34 18.18 6.57
N LYS A 249 18.91 17.59 7.71
CA LYS A 249 18.86 16.15 7.95
C LYS A 249 17.45 15.75 8.34
N ILE A 250 16.97 14.61 7.82
CA ILE A 250 15.68 14.06 8.20
C ILE A 250 15.92 12.88 9.14
N TYR A 251 15.37 12.97 10.36
CA TYR A 251 15.36 11.89 11.33
C TYR A 251 13.96 11.31 11.45
N GLN A 252 13.83 10.04 11.10
CA GLN A 252 12.61 9.26 11.33
C GLN A 252 12.58 8.81 12.78
N ILE A 253 11.53 9.16 13.52
CA ILE A 253 11.32 8.78 14.91
C ILE A 253 10.33 7.62 14.97
N ASP A 254 10.73 6.55 15.64
CA ASP A 254 9.86 5.43 15.97
C ASP A 254 9.22 5.65 17.34
N LEU A 255 7.96 6.10 17.33
CA LEU A 255 7.19 6.34 18.54
C LEU A 255 7.00 5.07 19.39
N SER A 256 6.88 3.91 18.74
CA SER A 256 6.72 2.62 19.43
C SER A 256 7.96 2.31 20.29
N SER A 257 9.15 2.55 19.75
CA SER A 257 10.42 2.41 20.48
C SER A 257 10.56 3.43 21.62
N VAL A 258 10.03 4.64 21.45
CA VAL A 258 10.03 5.66 22.52
C VAL A 258 9.15 5.25 23.69
N VAL A 259 8.02 4.60 23.43
CA VAL A 259 7.09 4.07 24.46
C VAL A 259 7.62 2.78 25.09
N ALA A 260 8.30 1.95 24.32
CA ALA A 260 8.74 0.63 24.80
C ALA A 260 9.62 0.73 26.06
N GLY A 261 9.28 -0.08 27.07
CA GLY A 261 10.02 -0.15 28.34
C GLY A 261 9.84 1.04 29.27
N THR A 262 8.90 1.96 29.03
CA THR A 262 8.50 2.99 30.00
C THR A 262 7.55 2.36 31.02
N LYS A 263 7.88 2.47 32.31
CA LYS A 263 7.04 2.01 33.43
C LYS A 263 6.10 3.13 33.91
N PHE A 264 6.51 4.37 33.74
CA PHE A 264 5.79 5.56 34.21
C PHE A 264 5.62 6.57 33.08
N ARG A 265 4.56 7.35 33.15
CA ARG A 265 4.29 8.45 32.21
C ARG A 265 5.47 9.45 32.09
N GLY A 266 6.14 9.74 33.20
CA GLY A 266 7.30 10.64 33.23
C GLY A 266 8.48 10.19 32.37
N ASP A 267 8.71 8.88 32.26
CA ASP A 267 9.81 8.34 31.42
C ASP A 267 9.61 8.63 29.94
N PHE A 268 8.36 8.51 29.47
CA PHE A 268 7.99 8.81 28.08
C PHE A 268 8.08 10.32 27.80
N GLU A 269 7.57 11.15 28.73
CA GLU A 269 7.63 12.61 28.62
C GLU A 269 9.09 13.11 28.58
N GLU A 270 9.98 12.54 29.39
CA GLU A 270 11.40 12.83 29.38
C GLU A 270 12.06 12.50 28.04
N ARG A 271 11.76 11.30 27.46
CA ARG A 271 12.31 10.88 26.17
C ARG A 271 11.86 11.78 25.03
N ILE A 272 10.55 12.07 24.92
CA ILE A 272 10.01 12.97 23.88
C ILE A 272 10.60 14.37 24.04
N LYS A 273 10.65 14.89 25.27
CA LYS A 273 11.26 16.20 25.56
C LYS A 273 12.73 16.23 25.14
N GLY A 274 13.48 15.18 25.46
CA GLY A 274 14.88 15.06 25.04
C GLY A 274 15.06 15.08 23.51
N ILE A 275 14.20 14.39 22.76
CA ILE A 275 14.19 14.40 21.27
C ILE A 275 13.90 15.82 20.76
N ILE A 276 12.92 16.51 21.36
CA ILE A 276 12.53 17.86 20.95
C ILE A 276 13.65 18.87 21.27
N ASP A 277 14.25 18.78 22.44
CA ASP A 277 15.34 19.66 22.86
C ASP A 277 16.56 19.50 21.95
N GLU A 278 16.93 18.25 21.58
CA GLU A 278 17.98 17.98 20.61
C GLU A 278 17.64 18.54 19.22
N ALA A 279 16.36 18.45 18.78
CA ALA A 279 15.92 18.99 17.51
C ALA A 279 15.93 20.53 17.49
N ILE A 280 15.62 21.18 18.62
CA ILE A 280 15.67 22.65 18.77
C ILE A 280 17.13 23.13 18.76
N GLU A 281 18.03 22.45 19.49
CA GLU A 281 19.45 22.78 19.53
C GLU A 281 20.12 22.62 18.16
N SER A 282 19.70 21.62 17.39
CA SER A 282 20.23 21.34 16.05
C SER A 282 19.30 21.89 14.98
N LYS A 283 19.45 23.19 14.67
CA LYS A 283 18.59 23.93 13.70
C LYS A 283 18.47 23.30 12.31
N ASP A 284 19.32 22.29 12.01
CA ASP A 284 19.37 21.63 10.71
C ASP A 284 18.58 20.32 10.65
N LEU A 285 17.77 20.03 11.67
CA LEU A 285 16.98 18.80 11.75
C LEU A 285 15.54 19.01 11.31
N ILE A 286 15.02 17.99 10.60
CA ILE A 286 13.62 17.81 10.28
C ILE A 286 13.23 16.47 10.88
N LEU A 287 12.25 16.45 11.76
CA LEU A 287 11.72 15.20 12.33
C LEU A 287 10.70 14.61 11.38
N PHE A 288 10.75 13.31 11.18
CA PHE A 288 9.69 12.56 10.50
C PHE A 288 9.05 11.61 11.50
N ILE A 289 7.74 11.68 11.63
CA ILE A 289 6.92 10.81 12.47
C ILE A 289 5.91 10.11 11.58
N ASP A 290 6.10 8.81 11.41
CA ASP A 290 5.07 7.98 10.82
C ASP A 290 3.96 7.74 11.86
N GLU A 291 2.74 7.53 11.41
CA GLU A 291 1.56 7.39 12.28
C GLU A 291 1.43 8.55 13.29
N ILE A 292 1.54 9.80 12.80
CA ILE A 292 1.54 11.01 13.64
C ILE A 292 0.30 11.10 14.56
N HIS A 293 -0.78 10.39 14.25
CA HIS A 293 -1.98 10.30 15.07
C HIS A 293 -1.72 9.70 16.47
N LEU A 294 -0.68 8.88 16.61
CA LEU A 294 -0.26 8.31 17.90
C LEU A 294 0.19 9.39 18.92
N LEU A 295 0.56 10.59 18.46
CA LEU A 295 0.93 11.70 19.35
C LEU A 295 -0.23 12.19 20.22
N THR A 296 -1.46 12.04 19.79
CA THR A 296 -2.66 12.57 20.46
C THR A 296 -3.41 11.51 21.25
N GLY A 297 -2.80 10.44 21.69
CA GLY A 297 -3.40 9.39 22.51
C GLY A 297 -4.82 9.01 22.07
N ALA A 298 -4.95 8.17 21.05
CA ALA A 298 -6.24 7.65 20.62
C ALA A 298 -6.69 6.55 21.59
N GLY A 299 -7.44 6.92 22.62
CA GLY A 299 -8.04 5.91 23.45
C GLY A 299 -8.55 6.43 24.79
N SER A 300 -9.78 6.13 25.06
CA SER A 300 -10.65 6.40 26.19
C SER A 300 -10.24 5.75 27.53
N SER A 301 -8.95 5.60 27.82
CA SER A 301 -8.49 5.18 29.15
C SER A 301 -7.79 6.33 29.85
N GLU A 302 -8.19 6.62 31.07
CA GLU A 302 -7.53 7.55 31.99
C GLU A 302 -6.03 7.20 32.08
N GLY A 303 -5.17 8.04 31.43
CA GLY A 303 -3.72 7.83 31.41
C GLY A 303 -3.08 7.84 30.03
N SER A 304 -3.81 8.15 28.94
CA SER A 304 -3.23 8.19 27.60
C SER A 304 -2.10 9.23 27.49
N LEU A 305 -0.99 8.79 26.90
CA LEU A 305 0.23 9.56 26.69
C LEU A 305 -0.06 10.66 25.64
N ASP A 306 -0.09 11.92 26.05
CA ASP A 306 -0.33 13.07 25.18
C ASP A 306 0.99 13.77 24.84
N ALA A 307 1.76 13.18 23.91
CA ALA A 307 2.98 13.78 23.37
C ALA A 307 2.72 15.08 22.61
N ALA A 308 1.50 15.28 22.15
CA ALA A 308 1.09 16.47 21.43
C ALA A 308 1.27 17.74 22.28
N ASN A 309 0.98 17.67 23.58
CA ASN A 309 1.13 18.82 24.48
C ASN A 309 2.59 19.26 24.64
N ILE A 310 3.55 18.35 24.53
CA ILE A 310 4.98 18.66 24.60
C ILE A 310 5.47 19.27 23.27
N LEU A 311 4.93 18.82 22.13
CA LEU A 311 5.28 19.29 20.79
C LEU A 311 4.66 20.66 20.45
N LYS A 312 3.44 20.94 20.93
CA LYS A 312 2.69 22.18 20.63
C LYS A 312 3.51 23.46 20.79
N PRO A 313 4.23 23.71 21.90
CA PRO A 313 5.01 24.95 22.08
C PRO A 313 6.14 25.09 21.07
N ALA A 314 6.85 24.01 20.75
CA ALA A 314 7.94 24.00 19.79
C ALA A 314 7.46 24.26 18.36
N LEU A 315 6.38 23.58 17.94
CA LEU A 315 5.73 23.80 16.64
C LEU A 315 5.09 25.19 16.54
N ALA A 316 4.52 25.69 17.64
CA ALA A 316 3.89 27.02 17.66
C ALA A 316 4.88 28.15 17.42
N ARG A 317 6.08 28.01 17.96
CA ARG A 317 7.18 28.99 17.83
C ARG A 317 8.01 28.78 16.56
N GLY A 318 7.76 27.71 15.79
CA GLY A 318 8.55 27.36 14.59
C GLY A 318 9.99 26.95 14.92
N LEU A 319 10.23 26.39 16.12
CA LEU A 319 11.56 25.98 16.57
C LEU A 319 11.99 24.65 15.97
N ILE A 320 11.03 23.83 15.53
CA ILE A 320 11.27 22.54 14.89
C ILE A 320 10.48 22.44 13.60
N HIS A 321 10.99 21.64 12.65
CA HIS A 321 10.28 21.20 11.46
C HIS A 321 9.88 19.74 11.63
N LEU A 322 8.63 19.44 11.30
CA LEU A 322 8.07 18.09 11.43
C LEU A 322 7.35 17.70 10.15
N ILE A 323 7.63 16.50 9.69
CA ILE A 323 6.87 15.80 8.65
C ILE A 323 6.06 14.73 9.36
N GLY A 324 4.75 14.66 9.11
CA GLY A 324 3.89 13.59 9.62
C GLY A 324 3.37 12.72 8.50
N ALA A 325 3.04 11.47 8.80
CA ALA A 325 2.24 10.61 7.93
C ALA A 325 1.09 10.01 8.72
N SER A 326 -0.10 9.87 8.10
CA SER A 326 -1.29 9.27 8.70
C SER A 326 -2.30 8.86 7.62
N THR A 327 -3.32 8.10 8.02
CA THR A 327 -4.52 7.94 7.19
C THR A 327 -5.45 9.14 7.34
N MET A 328 -6.41 9.30 6.41
CA MET A 328 -7.37 10.41 6.47
C MET A 328 -8.24 10.34 7.72
N ASP A 329 -8.70 9.15 8.07
CA ASP A 329 -9.59 8.94 9.21
C ASP A 329 -8.90 9.18 10.56
N GLU A 330 -7.67 8.67 10.71
CA GLU A 330 -6.85 8.88 11.90
C GLU A 330 -6.47 10.36 12.06
N TYR A 331 -6.10 11.02 10.96
CA TYR A 331 -5.82 12.45 10.98
C TYR A 331 -7.02 13.27 11.45
N ARG A 332 -8.22 12.98 10.91
CA ARG A 332 -9.47 13.65 11.33
C ARG A 332 -9.82 13.38 12.79
N LYS A 333 -9.68 12.13 13.23
CA LYS A 333 -10.03 11.73 14.61
C LYS A 333 -9.08 12.30 15.65
N SER A 334 -7.82 12.55 15.30
CA SER A 334 -6.75 12.95 16.22
C SER A 334 -6.29 14.39 16.01
N ILE A 335 -5.57 14.68 14.92
CA ILE A 335 -4.88 15.96 14.70
C ILE A 335 -5.87 17.09 14.35
N GLU A 336 -6.88 16.82 13.51
CA GLU A 336 -7.82 17.87 13.06
C GLU A 336 -8.72 18.37 14.18
N LYS A 337 -9.08 17.52 15.15
CA LYS A 337 -9.82 17.90 16.35
C LYS A 337 -9.05 18.90 17.21
N ASP A 338 -7.74 18.79 17.24
CA ASP A 338 -6.88 19.74 17.96
C ASP A 338 -6.57 20.96 17.09
N LYS A 339 -7.38 22.02 17.27
CA LYS A 339 -7.26 23.27 16.49
C LYS A 339 -5.88 23.94 16.59
N ALA A 340 -5.11 23.68 17.64
CA ALA A 340 -3.79 24.24 17.82
C ALA A 340 -2.75 23.53 16.95
N LEU A 341 -2.82 22.20 16.85
CA LEU A 341 -2.00 21.40 15.95
C LEU A 341 -2.40 21.58 14.49
N ALA A 342 -3.69 21.51 14.16
CA ALA A 342 -4.20 21.63 12.80
C ALA A 342 -3.76 22.94 12.11
N ARG A 343 -3.61 24.04 12.87
CA ARG A 343 -3.11 25.32 12.33
C ARG A 343 -1.61 25.31 12.00
N ARG A 344 -0.85 24.31 12.43
CA ARG A 344 0.60 24.22 12.22
C ARG A 344 0.98 23.25 11.12
N PHE A 345 0.05 22.39 10.77
CA PHE A 345 0.23 21.40 9.72
C PHE A 345 -0.41 21.84 8.40
N GLN A 346 0.20 21.38 7.30
CA GLN A 346 -0.37 21.46 5.96
C GLN A 346 -0.49 20.06 5.40
N THR A 347 -1.70 19.67 5.02
CA THR A 347 -1.97 18.36 4.45
C THR A 347 -1.43 18.26 3.01
N VAL A 348 -0.82 17.12 2.71
CA VAL A 348 -0.40 16.69 1.38
C VAL A 348 -1.07 15.35 1.12
N ILE A 349 -2.02 15.33 0.20
CA ILE A 349 -2.77 14.11 -0.13
C ILE A 349 -1.89 13.19 -0.96
N VAL A 350 -1.82 11.92 -0.58
CA VAL A 350 -1.09 10.85 -1.25
C VAL A 350 -2.11 9.84 -1.75
N GLU A 351 -2.39 9.89 -3.04
CA GLU A 351 -3.33 8.97 -3.68
C GLU A 351 -2.68 7.64 -4.04
N GLU A 352 -3.51 6.59 -4.22
CA GLU A 352 -3.06 5.31 -4.77
C GLU A 352 -2.46 5.53 -6.17
N PRO A 353 -1.23 5.03 -6.44
CA PRO A 353 -0.62 5.17 -7.75
C PRO A 353 -1.39 4.39 -8.82
N SER A 354 -1.40 4.91 -10.05
CA SER A 354 -1.97 4.19 -11.19
C SER A 354 -1.19 2.91 -11.49
N ASP A 355 -1.83 1.95 -12.19
CA ASP A 355 -1.22 0.68 -12.58
C ASP A 355 0.13 0.90 -13.30
N ALA A 356 0.18 1.85 -14.24
CA ALA A 356 1.40 2.18 -14.98
C ALA A 356 2.52 2.72 -14.07
N ILE A 357 2.19 3.55 -13.09
CA ILE A 357 3.16 4.05 -12.10
C ILE A 357 3.60 2.91 -11.20
N THR A 358 2.69 2.05 -10.75
CA THR A 358 2.99 0.88 -9.92
C THR A 358 3.96 -0.07 -10.63
N VAL A 359 3.75 -0.37 -11.92
CA VAL A 359 4.70 -1.17 -12.72
C VAL A 359 6.08 -0.52 -12.76
N ARG A 360 6.16 0.80 -12.93
CA ARG A 360 7.46 1.53 -12.92
C ARG A 360 8.14 1.45 -11.55
N ILE A 361 7.39 1.58 -10.45
CA ILE A 361 7.92 1.45 -9.09
C ILE A 361 8.51 0.06 -8.92
N LEU A 362 7.77 -0.99 -9.26
CA LEU A 362 8.20 -2.38 -9.11
C LEU A 362 9.43 -2.69 -9.97
N LYS A 363 9.50 -2.20 -11.22
CA LYS A 363 10.69 -2.33 -12.07
C LYS A 363 11.92 -1.64 -11.45
N GLY A 364 11.73 -0.56 -10.70
CA GLY A 364 12.80 0.13 -10.00
C GLY A 364 13.35 -0.61 -8.78
N ILE A 365 12.48 -1.29 -8.04
CA ILE A 365 12.87 -1.99 -6.80
C ILE A 365 13.15 -3.49 -7.01
N LYS A 366 12.81 -4.06 -8.17
CA LYS A 366 12.91 -5.51 -8.43
C LYS A 366 14.29 -6.09 -8.12
N SER A 367 15.36 -5.34 -8.40
CA SER A 367 16.73 -5.80 -8.19
C SER A 367 17.06 -6.11 -6.72
N HIS A 368 16.37 -5.46 -5.77
CA HIS A 368 16.51 -5.73 -4.34
C HIS A 368 15.88 -7.08 -3.98
N TYR A 369 14.68 -7.35 -4.51
CA TYR A 369 13.99 -8.63 -4.31
C TYR A 369 14.69 -9.79 -5.01
N GLU A 370 15.19 -9.56 -6.26
CA GLU A 370 16.00 -10.55 -6.99
C GLU A 370 17.26 -10.96 -6.20
N LYS A 371 17.97 -9.97 -5.63
CA LYS A 371 19.16 -10.23 -4.80
C LYS A 371 18.81 -10.94 -3.49
N HIS A 372 17.72 -10.54 -2.83
CA HIS A 372 17.32 -11.09 -1.55
C HIS A 372 16.89 -12.57 -1.67
N HIS A 373 16.06 -12.86 -2.65
CA HIS A 373 15.54 -14.21 -2.85
C HIS A 373 16.41 -15.10 -3.75
N GLY A 374 17.30 -14.51 -4.54
CA GLY A 374 18.10 -15.24 -5.54
C GLY A 374 17.25 -15.74 -6.72
N VAL A 375 16.20 -14.97 -7.09
CA VAL A 375 15.20 -15.30 -8.12
C VAL A 375 15.25 -14.24 -9.21
N VAL A 376 15.02 -14.60 -10.47
CA VAL A 376 14.88 -13.65 -11.58
C VAL A 376 13.41 -13.27 -11.74
N ILE A 377 13.12 -11.96 -11.77
CA ILE A 377 11.75 -11.43 -11.92
C ILE A 377 11.59 -10.81 -13.31
N PRO A 378 10.97 -11.49 -14.27
CA PRO A 378 10.72 -10.94 -15.60
C PRO A 378 9.78 -9.72 -15.55
N ASP A 379 10.00 -8.73 -16.42
CA ASP A 379 9.17 -7.53 -16.49
C ASP A 379 7.69 -7.84 -16.77
N LYS A 380 7.44 -8.87 -17.61
CA LYS A 380 6.07 -9.33 -17.89
C LYS A 380 5.35 -9.83 -16.63
N ILE A 381 6.08 -10.50 -15.74
CA ILE A 381 5.53 -11.01 -14.47
C ILE A 381 5.11 -9.86 -13.55
N ILE A 382 5.85 -8.75 -13.57
CA ILE A 382 5.49 -7.54 -12.80
C ILE A 382 4.14 -6.98 -13.29
N GLU A 383 3.93 -6.90 -14.60
CA GLU A 383 2.66 -6.41 -15.18
C GLU A 383 1.50 -7.36 -14.83
N THR A 384 1.75 -8.66 -14.92
CA THR A 384 0.78 -9.69 -14.49
C THR A 384 0.48 -9.58 -12.99
N ALA A 385 1.49 -9.39 -12.14
CA ALA A 385 1.33 -9.23 -10.69
C ALA A 385 0.46 -8.01 -10.32
N VAL A 386 0.65 -6.87 -11.00
CA VAL A 386 -0.18 -5.66 -10.81
C VAL A 386 -1.63 -5.95 -11.18
N SER A 387 -1.86 -6.55 -12.36
CA SER A 387 -3.19 -6.90 -12.84
C SER A 387 -3.91 -7.88 -11.91
N MET A 388 -3.22 -8.95 -11.50
CA MET A 388 -3.76 -9.95 -10.58
C MET A 388 -4.04 -9.37 -9.19
N SER A 389 -3.10 -8.62 -8.61
CA SER A 389 -3.29 -8.01 -7.29
C SER A 389 -4.44 -7.02 -7.28
N LYS A 390 -4.61 -6.24 -8.35
CA LYS A 390 -5.74 -5.32 -8.52
C LYS A 390 -7.07 -6.07 -8.55
N ARG A 391 -7.11 -7.21 -9.23
CA ARG A 391 -8.31 -8.03 -9.41
C ARG A 391 -8.67 -8.80 -8.13
N TYR A 392 -7.68 -9.38 -7.45
CA TYR A 392 -7.92 -10.37 -6.38
C TYR A 392 -7.74 -9.83 -4.96
N ILE A 393 -6.97 -8.73 -4.77
CA ILE A 393 -6.71 -8.14 -3.44
C ILE A 393 -7.38 -6.77 -3.36
N ASN A 394 -8.51 -6.70 -2.64
CA ASN A 394 -9.34 -5.49 -2.56
C ASN A 394 -9.22 -4.73 -1.23
N ASP A 395 -8.66 -5.34 -0.21
CA ASP A 395 -8.52 -4.82 1.16
C ASP A 395 -7.27 -3.97 1.38
N ARG A 396 -6.39 -3.89 0.37
CA ARG A 396 -5.11 -3.16 0.41
C ARG A 396 -4.91 -2.31 -0.83
N TYR A 397 -3.97 -1.36 -0.76
CA TYR A 397 -3.69 -0.38 -1.80
C TYR A 397 -2.35 -0.64 -2.51
N MET A 398 -2.24 -0.15 -3.76
CA MET A 398 -0.99 -0.12 -4.51
C MET A 398 -0.02 0.90 -3.89
N PRO A 399 1.31 0.70 -3.95
CA PRO A 399 2.02 -0.46 -4.51
C PRO A 399 2.19 -1.62 -3.54
N ASP A 400 1.93 -1.43 -2.23
CA ASP A 400 2.24 -2.35 -1.13
C ASP A 400 1.70 -3.76 -1.37
N LYS A 401 0.41 -3.88 -1.74
CA LYS A 401 -0.20 -5.19 -2.01
C LYS A 401 0.49 -6.01 -3.11
N VAL A 402 1.07 -5.34 -4.12
CA VAL A 402 1.80 -6.05 -5.19
C VAL A 402 3.21 -6.39 -4.77
N ILE A 403 3.85 -5.50 -4.01
CA ILE A 403 5.16 -5.74 -3.40
C ILE A 403 5.08 -7.02 -2.55
N ASP A 404 4.08 -7.10 -1.68
CA ASP A 404 3.81 -8.27 -0.84
C ASP A 404 3.60 -9.56 -1.64
N VAL A 405 2.88 -9.49 -2.79
CA VAL A 405 2.64 -10.65 -3.65
C VAL A 405 3.93 -11.10 -4.34
N ILE A 406 4.75 -10.15 -4.83
CA ILE A 406 6.03 -10.48 -5.48
C ILE A 406 7.01 -11.05 -4.46
N ASP A 407 7.05 -10.51 -3.25
CA ASP A 407 7.92 -10.99 -2.17
C ASP A 407 7.58 -12.45 -1.81
N GLU A 408 6.30 -12.73 -1.56
CA GLU A 408 5.81 -14.06 -1.23
C GLU A 408 5.97 -15.06 -2.39
N ALA A 409 5.64 -14.65 -3.63
CA ALA A 409 5.80 -15.48 -4.81
C ALA A 409 7.29 -15.82 -5.07
N SER A 410 8.20 -14.87 -4.81
CA SER A 410 9.64 -15.08 -4.90
C SER A 410 10.13 -16.08 -3.84
N ALA A 411 9.61 -15.99 -2.62
CA ALA A 411 9.89 -16.96 -1.57
C ALA A 411 9.39 -18.38 -1.94
N ILE A 412 8.17 -18.49 -2.49
CA ILE A 412 7.61 -19.76 -2.99
C ILE A 412 8.49 -20.34 -4.09
N ALA A 413 8.89 -19.54 -5.08
CA ALA A 413 9.75 -19.96 -6.18
C ALA A 413 11.10 -20.50 -5.67
N LYS A 414 11.70 -19.82 -4.68
CA LYS A 414 12.94 -20.26 -4.03
C LYS A 414 12.77 -21.59 -3.31
N VAL A 415 11.72 -21.73 -2.48
CA VAL A 415 11.44 -22.95 -1.73
C VAL A 415 11.15 -24.13 -2.69
N ALA A 416 10.44 -23.88 -3.81
CA ALA A 416 10.18 -24.87 -4.82
C ALA A 416 11.49 -25.32 -5.52
N ALA A 417 12.37 -24.38 -5.85
CA ALA A 417 13.69 -24.68 -6.41
C ALA A 417 14.57 -25.46 -5.42
N ASP A 418 14.54 -25.11 -4.14
CA ASP A 418 15.29 -25.83 -3.10
C ASP A 418 14.77 -27.26 -2.89
N LYS A 419 13.49 -27.52 -3.15
CA LYS A 419 12.91 -28.88 -3.12
C LYS A 419 13.19 -29.69 -4.40
N SER A 420 13.38 -29.05 -5.54
CA SER A 420 13.51 -29.68 -6.86
C SER A 420 14.94 -30.09 -7.26
N GLY A 421 15.85 -30.26 -6.30
CA GLY A 421 17.20 -30.79 -6.55
C GLY A 421 18.33 -29.76 -6.43
N SER A 422 18.10 -28.47 -6.66
CA SER A 422 19.14 -27.45 -6.49
C SER A 422 19.50 -27.24 -5.00
N GLY A 423 18.54 -27.40 -4.10
CA GLY A 423 18.78 -27.40 -2.66
C GLY A 423 19.51 -28.65 -2.16
N GLU A 424 19.23 -29.81 -2.75
CA GLU A 424 19.96 -31.05 -2.46
C GLU A 424 21.41 -30.96 -2.96
N TYR A 425 21.60 -30.42 -4.14
CA TYR A 425 22.92 -30.17 -4.73
C TYR A 425 23.77 -29.22 -3.86
N LYS A 426 23.20 -28.09 -3.39
CA LYS A 426 23.88 -27.18 -2.45
C LYS A 426 24.27 -27.85 -1.12
N LYS A 427 23.35 -28.62 -0.54
CA LYS A 427 23.62 -29.37 0.70
C LYS A 427 24.74 -30.38 0.52
N LEU A 428 24.75 -31.11 -0.60
CA LEU A 428 25.80 -32.07 -0.93
C LEU A 428 27.16 -31.37 -1.14
N LYS A 429 27.19 -30.17 -1.72
CA LYS A 429 28.43 -29.38 -1.88
C LYS A 429 28.99 -28.92 -0.53
N ILE A 430 28.16 -28.41 0.35
CA ILE A 430 28.56 -28.02 1.72
C ILE A 430 29.05 -29.25 2.50
N GLU A 431 28.36 -30.38 2.35
CA GLU A 431 28.79 -31.65 2.99
C GLU A 431 30.12 -32.12 2.42
N ARG A 432 30.35 -31.96 1.10
CA ARG A 432 31.61 -32.24 0.43
C ARG A 432 32.75 -31.43 1.04
N GLU A 433 32.60 -30.10 1.15
CA GLU A 433 33.59 -29.20 1.75
C GLU A 433 33.88 -29.56 3.22
N SER A 434 32.84 -29.83 3.98
CA SER A 434 33.01 -30.26 5.39
C SER A 434 33.72 -31.61 5.54
N LEU A 435 33.51 -32.55 4.59
CA LEU A 435 34.19 -33.82 4.58
C LEU A 435 35.65 -33.67 4.13
N GLN A 436 35.95 -32.80 3.17
CA GLN A 436 37.32 -32.48 2.78
C GLN A 436 38.11 -31.92 3.95
N GLN A 437 37.54 -30.96 4.67
CA GLN A 437 38.16 -30.39 5.86
C GLN A 437 38.41 -31.45 6.97
N LYS A 438 37.44 -32.37 7.20
CA LYS A 438 37.61 -33.47 8.16
C LYS A 438 38.66 -34.50 7.72
N ILE A 439 38.85 -34.68 6.42
CA ILE A 439 39.94 -35.53 5.89
C ILE A 439 41.28 -34.88 6.17
N GLU A 440 41.43 -33.59 5.93
CA GLU A 440 42.67 -32.85 6.23
C GLU A 440 42.99 -32.85 7.73
N GLU A 441 42.01 -32.54 8.60
CA GLU A 441 42.17 -32.58 10.06
C GLU A 441 42.53 -34.00 10.57
N SER A 442 41.93 -35.04 9.98
CA SER A 442 42.22 -36.43 10.37
C SER A 442 43.58 -36.91 9.87
N ALA A 443 44.05 -36.36 8.74
CA ALA A 443 45.39 -36.66 8.21
C ALA A 443 46.49 -35.95 9.04
N GLU A 444 46.25 -34.69 9.45
CA GLU A 444 47.17 -33.95 10.35
C GLU A 444 47.28 -34.61 11.74
N ALA A 445 46.15 -35.22 12.22
CA ALA A 445 46.09 -35.96 13.50
C ALA A 445 46.61 -37.41 13.37
N GLU A 446 47.22 -37.80 12.24
CA GLU A 446 47.71 -39.16 11.90
C GLU A 446 46.68 -40.28 12.04
N ASN A 447 45.37 -39.95 12.02
CA ASN A 447 44.28 -40.91 12.15
C ASN A 447 43.79 -41.42 10.80
N PHE A 448 44.59 -42.26 10.16
CA PHE A 448 44.39 -42.75 8.77
C PHE A 448 43.10 -43.60 8.60
N GLU A 449 42.64 -44.29 9.65
CA GLU A 449 41.36 -45.02 9.61
C GLU A 449 40.18 -44.11 9.41
N LYS A 450 40.09 -43.02 10.17
CA LYS A 450 38.99 -42.01 10.02
C LYS A 450 39.10 -41.28 8.70
N ALA A 451 40.31 -40.91 8.27
CA ALA A 451 40.52 -40.26 6.98
C ALA A 451 40.08 -41.16 5.80
N ALA A 452 40.33 -42.49 5.85
CA ALA A 452 39.86 -43.44 4.85
C ALA A 452 38.32 -43.58 4.85
N LEU A 453 37.67 -43.55 6.00
CA LEU A 453 36.21 -43.60 6.13
C LEU A 453 35.56 -42.33 5.55
N TYR A 454 36.09 -41.14 5.82
CA TYR A 454 35.61 -39.89 5.23
C TYR A 454 35.86 -39.84 3.73
N LYS A 455 36.97 -40.37 3.25
CA LYS A 455 37.28 -40.46 1.82
C LYS A 455 36.33 -41.35 1.04
N THR A 456 35.90 -42.50 1.65
CA THR A 456 34.89 -43.35 1.07
C THR A 456 33.49 -42.70 1.03
N ARG A 457 33.18 -41.89 2.05
CA ARG A 457 31.93 -41.13 2.09
C ARG A 457 31.96 -39.98 1.08
N LEU A 458 33.10 -39.31 0.90
CA LEU A 458 33.32 -38.27 -0.08
C LEU A 458 33.09 -38.77 -1.50
N ALA A 459 33.64 -39.95 -1.83
CA ALA A 459 33.51 -40.54 -3.17
C ALA A 459 32.03 -40.85 -3.51
N LYS A 460 31.24 -41.41 -2.55
CA LYS A 460 29.80 -41.62 -2.75
C LYS A 460 29.03 -40.30 -2.93
N LEU A 461 29.46 -39.26 -2.27
CA LEU A 461 28.82 -37.95 -2.33
C LEU A 461 29.16 -37.26 -3.67
N GLU A 462 30.38 -37.39 -4.16
CA GLU A 462 30.81 -36.90 -5.48
C GLU A 462 30.06 -37.60 -6.62
N GLU A 463 29.78 -38.92 -6.49
CA GLU A 463 28.98 -39.68 -7.46
C GLU A 463 27.53 -39.14 -7.50
N LYS A 464 26.93 -38.83 -6.34
CA LYS A 464 25.64 -38.17 -6.25
C LYS A 464 25.62 -36.78 -6.87
N ILE A 465 26.63 -35.96 -6.58
CA ILE A 465 26.78 -34.61 -7.18
C ILE A 465 26.85 -34.74 -8.70
N LYS A 466 27.66 -35.67 -9.21
CA LYS A 466 27.85 -35.88 -10.64
C LYS A 466 26.57 -36.39 -11.33
N SER A 467 25.74 -37.17 -10.63
CA SER A 467 24.43 -37.61 -11.16
C SER A 467 23.43 -36.46 -11.27
N LEU A 468 23.47 -35.52 -10.34
CA LEU A 468 22.62 -34.33 -10.37
C LEU A 468 23.12 -33.31 -11.44
N GLU A 469 24.42 -33.19 -11.65
CA GLU A 469 24.99 -32.36 -12.74
C GLU A 469 24.59 -32.94 -14.12
N GLN A 470 24.61 -34.25 -14.30
CA GLN A 470 24.13 -34.90 -15.51
C GLN A 470 22.63 -34.75 -15.73
N ALA A 471 21.86 -34.60 -14.65
CA ALA A 471 20.44 -34.29 -14.72
C ALA A 471 20.14 -32.80 -15.00
N GLY A 472 21.17 -31.94 -15.22
CA GLY A 472 21.00 -30.55 -15.55
C GLY A 472 20.75 -29.64 -14.34
N VAL A 473 21.02 -30.10 -13.13
CA VAL A 473 20.92 -29.30 -11.90
C VAL A 473 22.21 -28.50 -11.76
N ASP A 474 22.14 -27.19 -12.04
CA ASP A 474 23.26 -26.27 -11.91
C ASP A 474 23.06 -25.31 -10.72
N GLU A 475 24.14 -25.02 -9.99
CA GLU A 475 24.13 -24.14 -8.82
C GLU A 475 23.80 -22.68 -9.18
N ASN A 476 24.04 -22.28 -10.42
CA ASN A 476 23.97 -20.91 -10.89
C ASN A 476 22.65 -20.55 -11.58
N VAL A 477 21.71 -21.48 -11.71
CA VAL A 477 20.42 -21.16 -12.31
C VAL A 477 19.50 -20.60 -11.24
N SER A 478 19.45 -19.27 -11.15
CA SER A 478 18.43 -18.60 -10.32
C SER A 478 17.05 -18.97 -10.83
N PRO A 479 16.14 -19.43 -9.95
CA PRO A 479 14.77 -19.75 -10.36
C PRO A 479 14.09 -18.51 -10.94
N VAL A 480 13.32 -18.69 -11.99
CA VAL A 480 12.57 -17.62 -12.65
C VAL A 480 11.17 -17.58 -12.05
N LEU A 481 10.72 -16.41 -11.62
CA LEU A 481 9.37 -16.22 -11.12
C LEU A 481 8.35 -16.44 -12.24
N THR A 482 7.35 -17.28 -11.98
CA THR A 482 6.30 -17.66 -12.94
C THR A 482 4.93 -17.10 -12.55
N GLU A 483 3.98 -17.15 -13.48
CA GLU A 483 2.57 -16.79 -13.21
C GLU A 483 1.94 -17.77 -12.20
N GLU A 484 2.39 -19.02 -12.15
CA GLU A 484 1.92 -20.02 -11.18
C GLU A 484 2.32 -19.65 -9.75
N ASN A 485 3.56 -19.17 -9.55
CA ASN A 485 4.02 -18.70 -8.23
C ASN A 485 3.22 -17.50 -7.77
N LEU A 486 2.89 -16.55 -8.68
CA LEU A 486 2.00 -15.43 -8.37
C LEU A 486 0.61 -15.91 -7.96
N ALA A 487 0.06 -16.87 -8.71
CA ALA A 487 -1.26 -17.42 -8.42
C ALA A 487 -1.29 -18.14 -7.07
N GLU A 488 -0.23 -18.87 -6.71
CA GLU A 488 -0.08 -19.51 -5.41
C GLU A 488 0.01 -18.49 -4.28
N ALA A 489 0.81 -17.46 -4.41
CA ALA A 489 0.92 -16.38 -3.43
C ALA A 489 -0.43 -15.67 -3.21
N ILE A 490 -1.15 -15.35 -4.29
CA ILE A 490 -2.47 -14.75 -4.20
C ILE A 490 -3.47 -15.71 -3.54
N SER A 491 -3.40 -17.00 -3.89
CA SER A 491 -4.26 -18.03 -3.30
C SER A 491 -4.07 -18.14 -1.79
N LEU A 492 -2.82 -18.12 -1.31
CA LEU A 492 -2.51 -18.13 0.13
C LEU A 492 -3.08 -16.90 0.85
N LYS A 493 -3.01 -15.71 0.22
CA LYS A 493 -3.52 -14.45 0.81
C LYS A 493 -5.04 -14.33 0.78
N THR A 494 -5.68 -14.81 -0.29
CA THR A 494 -7.12 -14.58 -0.54
C THR A 494 -7.99 -15.79 -0.28
N GLY A 495 -7.40 -16.98 -0.14
CA GLY A 495 -8.12 -18.26 -0.05
C GLY A 495 -8.71 -18.74 -1.39
N ILE A 496 -8.43 -18.04 -2.52
CA ILE A 496 -8.93 -18.42 -3.84
C ILE A 496 -8.06 -19.55 -4.38
N PRO A 497 -8.64 -20.68 -4.85
CA PRO A 497 -7.84 -21.79 -5.38
C PRO A 497 -6.93 -21.37 -6.55
N VAL A 498 -5.68 -21.85 -6.57
CA VAL A 498 -4.66 -21.54 -7.60
C VAL A 498 -5.19 -21.78 -9.02
N SER A 499 -5.92 -22.89 -9.23
CA SER A 499 -6.53 -23.23 -10.52
C SER A 499 -7.49 -22.17 -11.06
N LYS A 500 -8.03 -21.32 -10.19
CA LYS A 500 -8.96 -20.22 -10.54
C LYS A 500 -8.26 -18.89 -10.73
N VAL A 501 -7.07 -18.72 -10.19
CA VAL A 501 -6.22 -17.55 -10.40
C VAL A 501 -5.44 -17.65 -11.71
N HIS A 502 -5.04 -18.88 -12.09
CA HIS A 502 -4.24 -19.15 -13.28
C HIS A 502 -5.11 -19.64 -14.43
N GLY A 503 -5.37 -18.85 -15.45
CA GLY A 503 -5.84 -19.13 -16.83
C GLY A 503 -6.79 -20.30 -17.18
N SER A 504 -7.00 -21.25 -16.27
CA SER A 504 -7.94 -22.38 -16.45
C SER A 504 -9.41 -21.99 -16.25
N GLU A 505 -9.66 -20.76 -15.76
CA GLU A 505 -11.02 -20.26 -15.45
C GLU A 505 -11.95 -20.31 -16.67
N LEU A 506 -11.47 -19.96 -17.85
CA LEU A 506 -12.28 -20.00 -19.09
C LEU A 506 -12.72 -21.44 -19.45
N LYS A 507 -11.88 -22.44 -19.19
CA LYS A 507 -12.21 -23.85 -19.39
C LYS A 507 -13.25 -24.37 -18.40
N ILE A 508 -13.18 -23.90 -17.14
CA ILE A 508 -14.17 -24.23 -16.10
C ILE A 508 -15.51 -23.58 -16.46
N LEU A 509 -15.50 -22.31 -16.83
CA LEU A 509 -16.69 -21.56 -17.20
C LEU A 509 -17.36 -22.12 -18.48
N SER A 510 -16.60 -22.69 -19.44
CA SER A 510 -17.16 -23.34 -20.62
C SER A 510 -17.95 -24.60 -20.29
N LYS A 511 -17.61 -25.29 -19.18
CA LYS A 511 -18.26 -26.51 -18.70
C LYS A 511 -19.25 -26.24 -17.54
N LEU A 512 -19.40 -24.99 -17.14
CA LEU A 512 -20.19 -24.64 -15.96
C LEU A 512 -21.62 -25.15 -16.05
N GLU A 513 -22.28 -24.92 -17.21
CA GLU A 513 -23.64 -25.37 -17.48
C GLU A 513 -23.79 -26.87 -17.27
N ALA A 514 -22.94 -27.70 -17.85
CA ALA A 514 -22.96 -29.13 -17.69
C ALA A 514 -22.70 -29.61 -16.24
N HIS A 515 -21.92 -28.87 -15.47
CA HIS A 515 -21.70 -29.16 -14.04
C HIS A 515 -22.93 -28.78 -13.20
N LEU A 516 -23.57 -27.65 -13.52
CA LEU A 516 -24.82 -27.25 -12.86
C LEU A 516 -25.96 -28.20 -13.15
N ASP A 517 -26.16 -28.63 -14.43
CA ASP A 517 -27.18 -29.61 -14.86
C ASP A 517 -27.05 -30.93 -14.14
N LYS A 518 -25.82 -31.39 -13.93
CA LYS A 518 -25.56 -32.63 -13.20
C LYS A 518 -25.95 -32.58 -11.72
N ALA A 519 -25.83 -31.40 -11.10
CA ALA A 519 -26.11 -31.21 -9.69
C ALA A 519 -27.54 -30.77 -9.38
N ILE A 520 -28.16 -30.00 -10.27
CA ILE A 520 -29.51 -29.48 -10.11
C ILE A 520 -30.42 -30.09 -11.20
N ILE A 521 -31.42 -30.81 -10.79
CA ILE A 521 -32.28 -31.55 -11.69
C ILE A 521 -33.55 -30.73 -11.96
N GLY A 522 -33.91 -30.65 -13.24
CA GLY A 522 -35.22 -30.15 -13.70
C GLY A 522 -35.38 -28.62 -13.69
N GLN A 523 -34.27 -27.86 -13.76
CA GLN A 523 -34.30 -26.39 -13.82
C GLN A 523 -33.43 -25.87 -14.97
N ASP A 524 -33.56 -26.49 -16.15
CA ASP A 524 -32.63 -26.32 -17.30
C ASP A 524 -32.57 -24.86 -17.80
N GLU A 525 -33.70 -24.14 -17.88
CA GLU A 525 -33.77 -22.75 -18.29
C GLU A 525 -32.98 -21.84 -17.31
N ALA A 526 -33.25 -22.02 -16.00
CA ALA A 526 -32.57 -21.24 -14.98
C ALA A 526 -31.06 -21.49 -14.98
N ILE A 527 -30.63 -22.73 -15.17
CA ILE A 527 -29.21 -23.10 -15.24
C ILE A 527 -28.57 -22.47 -16.48
N HIS A 528 -29.24 -22.53 -17.63
CA HIS A 528 -28.72 -21.96 -18.88
C HIS A 528 -28.49 -20.43 -18.73
N ASP A 529 -29.52 -19.70 -18.28
CA ASP A 529 -29.45 -18.24 -18.19
C ASP A 529 -28.47 -17.76 -17.11
N VAL A 530 -28.41 -18.46 -15.97
CA VAL A 530 -27.42 -18.21 -14.92
C VAL A 530 -25.99 -18.46 -15.44
N ALA A 531 -25.74 -19.60 -16.08
CA ALA A 531 -24.43 -19.91 -16.63
C ALA A 531 -24.00 -18.92 -17.71
N LYS A 532 -24.92 -18.48 -18.57
CA LYS A 532 -24.70 -17.47 -19.59
C LYS A 532 -24.36 -16.09 -18.97
N ALA A 533 -25.08 -15.66 -17.95
CA ALA A 533 -24.83 -14.41 -17.26
C ALA A 533 -23.47 -14.42 -16.53
N ILE A 534 -23.13 -15.51 -15.85
CA ILE A 534 -21.83 -15.68 -15.19
C ILE A 534 -20.69 -15.67 -16.22
N ARG A 535 -20.84 -16.36 -17.35
CA ARG A 535 -19.85 -16.34 -18.45
C ARG A 535 -19.65 -14.91 -18.97
N ARG A 536 -20.74 -14.14 -19.17
CA ARG A 536 -20.68 -12.73 -19.61
C ARG A 536 -19.98 -11.86 -18.58
N GLY A 537 -20.31 -11.97 -17.29
CA GLY A 537 -19.69 -11.19 -16.22
C GLY A 537 -18.19 -11.45 -16.07
N ARG A 538 -17.77 -12.72 -16.30
CA ARG A 538 -16.36 -13.13 -16.20
C ARG A 538 -15.54 -12.90 -17.47
N SER A 539 -16.17 -12.68 -18.62
CA SER A 539 -15.46 -12.43 -19.88
C SER A 539 -14.74 -11.07 -19.94
N GLY A 540 -14.97 -10.17 -18.96
CA GLY A 540 -14.38 -8.84 -18.93
C GLY A 540 -15.06 -7.80 -19.84
N ILE A 541 -16.18 -8.14 -20.48
CA ILE A 541 -16.96 -7.24 -21.36
C ILE A 541 -17.97 -6.42 -20.54
N SER A 542 -18.41 -6.95 -19.40
CA SER A 542 -19.36 -6.28 -18.50
C SER A 542 -18.73 -5.12 -17.73
N ASP A 543 -19.55 -4.18 -17.22
CA ASP A 543 -19.07 -3.08 -16.37
C ASP A 543 -18.29 -3.63 -15.16
N PRO A 544 -17.00 -3.30 -15.00
CA PRO A 544 -16.16 -3.86 -13.96
C PRO A 544 -16.56 -3.42 -12.54
N ARG A 545 -17.46 -2.45 -12.40
CA ARG A 545 -17.97 -2.00 -11.11
C ARG A 545 -19.06 -2.92 -10.57
N ARG A 546 -19.91 -3.48 -11.45
CA ARG A 546 -21.07 -4.29 -11.07
C ARG A 546 -20.65 -5.69 -10.59
N PRO A 547 -21.48 -6.38 -9.78
CA PRO A 547 -21.29 -7.78 -9.46
C PRO A 547 -21.14 -8.66 -10.71
N ILE A 548 -20.48 -9.82 -10.60
CA ILE A 548 -20.28 -10.79 -11.69
C ILE A 548 -21.62 -11.25 -12.28
N GLY A 549 -22.62 -11.41 -11.42
CA GLY A 549 -23.98 -11.74 -11.77
C GLY A 549 -24.92 -11.39 -10.64
N SER A 550 -26.15 -11.05 -10.99
CA SER A 550 -27.22 -10.67 -10.06
C SER A 550 -28.52 -11.38 -10.46
N PHE A 551 -29.01 -12.24 -9.59
CA PHE A 551 -30.10 -13.17 -9.89
C PHE A 551 -31.22 -13.08 -8.87
N LEU A 552 -32.46 -13.25 -9.32
CA LEU A 552 -33.59 -13.51 -8.47
C LEU A 552 -34.18 -14.87 -8.80
N PHE A 553 -34.20 -15.79 -7.82
CA PHE A 553 -34.79 -17.12 -7.93
C PHE A 553 -36.17 -17.14 -7.24
N MET A 554 -37.20 -17.33 -8.03
CA MET A 554 -38.58 -17.37 -7.55
C MET A 554 -39.16 -18.79 -7.64
N GLY A 555 -40.14 -19.10 -6.82
CA GLY A 555 -40.82 -20.36 -6.90
C GLY A 555 -41.08 -21.05 -5.57
N PRO A 556 -41.70 -22.25 -5.54
CA PRO A 556 -42.04 -22.96 -4.33
C PRO A 556 -40.82 -23.32 -3.45
N THR A 557 -41.09 -23.71 -2.21
CA THR A 557 -40.04 -24.20 -1.33
C THR A 557 -39.54 -25.58 -1.77
N GLY A 558 -38.21 -25.85 -1.61
CA GLY A 558 -37.66 -27.17 -1.85
C GLY A 558 -37.42 -27.54 -3.32
N VAL A 559 -37.51 -26.61 -4.27
CA VAL A 559 -37.31 -26.83 -5.71
C VAL A 559 -35.85 -26.64 -6.19
N GLY A 560 -34.92 -26.29 -5.28
CA GLY A 560 -33.48 -26.18 -5.58
C GLY A 560 -32.90 -24.77 -5.60
N LYS A 561 -33.65 -23.69 -5.30
CA LYS A 561 -33.18 -22.30 -5.31
C LYS A 561 -31.89 -22.07 -4.51
N THR A 562 -31.90 -22.44 -3.23
CA THR A 562 -30.74 -22.33 -2.32
C THR A 562 -29.64 -23.31 -2.70
N GLU A 563 -30.00 -24.50 -3.25
CA GLU A 563 -29.03 -25.50 -3.69
C GLU A 563 -28.27 -25.03 -4.93
N LEU A 564 -28.92 -24.38 -5.89
CA LEU A 564 -28.24 -23.78 -7.04
C LEU A 564 -27.20 -22.72 -6.59
N ALA A 565 -27.55 -21.89 -5.61
CA ALA A 565 -26.60 -20.92 -5.04
C ALA A 565 -25.38 -21.61 -4.42
N ARG A 566 -25.57 -22.76 -3.71
CA ARG A 566 -24.50 -23.55 -3.11
C ARG A 566 -23.62 -24.21 -4.19
N VAL A 567 -24.22 -24.75 -5.22
CA VAL A 567 -23.48 -25.37 -6.34
C VAL A 567 -22.70 -24.30 -7.10
N ILE A 568 -23.25 -23.11 -7.35
CA ILE A 568 -22.53 -21.98 -7.94
C ILE A 568 -21.32 -21.60 -7.07
N ALA A 569 -21.47 -21.51 -5.75
CA ALA A 569 -20.35 -21.22 -4.85
C ALA A 569 -19.24 -22.27 -4.98
N ARG A 570 -19.58 -23.55 -5.03
CA ARG A 570 -18.63 -24.66 -5.18
C ARG A 570 -17.95 -24.64 -6.55
N GLU A 571 -18.70 -24.52 -7.63
CA GLU A 571 -18.17 -24.63 -9.00
C GLU A 571 -17.43 -23.35 -9.46
N VAL A 572 -17.96 -22.15 -9.12
CA VAL A 572 -17.36 -20.87 -9.54
C VAL A 572 -16.29 -20.40 -8.58
N PHE A 573 -16.48 -20.53 -7.26
CA PHE A 573 -15.55 -19.99 -6.25
C PHE A 573 -14.72 -21.05 -5.51
N GLY A 574 -15.02 -22.37 -5.71
CA GLY A 574 -14.15 -23.47 -5.27
C GLY A 574 -14.45 -24.06 -3.90
N GLY A 575 -15.52 -23.63 -3.24
CA GLY A 575 -15.90 -24.20 -1.95
C GLY A 575 -17.27 -23.71 -1.48
N GLU A 576 -17.94 -24.51 -0.66
CA GLU A 576 -19.21 -24.10 -0.05
C GLU A 576 -19.04 -23.02 1.02
N ASN A 577 -17.87 -22.90 1.60
CA ASN A 577 -17.50 -21.84 2.53
C ASN A 577 -17.47 -20.44 1.89
N THR A 578 -17.52 -20.35 0.55
CA THR A 578 -17.64 -19.09 -0.19
C THR A 578 -19.08 -18.62 -0.35
N LEU A 579 -20.06 -19.36 0.21
CA LEU A 579 -21.47 -18.94 0.25
C LEU A 579 -21.75 -18.13 1.52
N ILE A 580 -22.01 -16.84 1.34
CA ILE A 580 -22.49 -15.94 2.40
C ILE A 580 -24.01 -15.97 2.36
N LYS A 581 -24.62 -16.71 3.28
CA LYS A 581 -26.10 -16.81 3.38
C LYS A 581 -26.63 -15.85 4.42
N ILE A 582 -27.62 -15.03 4.03
CA ILE A 582 -28.31 -14.08 4.89
C ILE A 582 -29.81 -14.35 4.78
N ASP A 583 -30.41 -14.74 5.89
CA ASP A 583 -31.86 -14.96 5.99
C ASP A 583 -32.56 -13.63 6.25
N MET A 584 -33.37 -13.18 5.31
CA MET A 584 -34.04 -11.90 5.39
C MET A 584 -35.20 -11.88 6.40
N SER A 585 -35.62 -13.01 6.91
CA SER A 585 -36.59 -13.08 8.03
C SER A 585 -36.03 -12.47 9.33
N GLU A 586 -34.71 -12.45 9.50
CA GLU A 586 -34.04 -11.77 10.62
C GLU A 586 -34.03 -10.24 10.47
N PHE A 587 -34.27 -9.72 9.28
CA PHE A 587 -34.10 -8.30 8.89
C PHE A 587 -35.42 -7.62 8.46
N GLY A 588 -36.53 -8.06 8.99
CA GLY A 588 -37.84 -7.46 8.75
C GLY A 588 -38.06 -6.11 9.45
N GLU A 589 -37.27 -5.78 10.46
CA GLU A 589 -37.40 -4.54 11.23
C GLU A 589 -36.22 -3.58 10.95
N LYS A 590 -36.48 -2.27 10.97
CA LYS A 590 -35.55 -1.22 10.62
C LYS A 590 -34.25 -1.27 11.44
N HIS A 591 -34.32 -1.54 12.73
CA HIS A 591 -33.13 -1.58 13.59
C HIS A 591 -32.23 -2.80 13.31
N ASN A 592 -32.78 -3.87 12.77
CA ASN A 592 -31.98 -5.03 12.38
C ASN A 592 -31.18 -4.80 11.08
N VAL A 593 -31.64 -3.90 10.19
CA VAL A 593 -30.93 -3.58 8.96
C VAL A 593 -29.54 -2.98 9.25
N SER A 594 -29.39 -2.20 10.32
CA SER A 594 -28.09 -1.66 10.73
C SER A 594 -27.07 -2.76 11.08
N ARG A 595 -27.51 -3.96 11.47
CA ARG A 595 -26.61 -5.11 11.71
C ARG A 595 -26.00 -5.69 10.42
N LEU A 596 -26.61 -5.41 9.25
CA LEU A 596 -26.03 -5.82 7.95
C LEU A 596 -24.85 -4.94 7.56
N VAL A 597 -24.96 -3.64 7.80
CA VAL A 597 -24.01 -2.62 7.32
C VAL A 597 -23.09 -2.12 8.44
N GLY A 598 -23.49 -2.29 9.70
CA GLY A 598 -22.83 -1.74 10.88
C GLY A 598 -23.65 -0.59 11.50
N ALA A 599 -23.54 -0.42 12.81
CA ALA A 599 -24.23 0.65 13.52
C ALA A 599 -23.60 2.02 13.21
N PRO A 600 -24.40 3.09 13.10
CA PRO A 600 -23.86 4.45 12.97
C PRO A 600 -23.03 4.86 14.20
N ALA A 601 -22.13 5.84 14.03
CA ALA A 601 -21.33 6.36 15.11
C ALA A 601 -22.20 6.84 16.30
N GLY A 602 -21.89 6.36 17.50
CA GLY A 602 -22.61 6.69 18.74
C GLY A 602 -23.65 5.67 19.20
N TYR A 603 -23.88 4.60 18.44
CA TYR A 603 -24.76 3.50 18.85
C TYR A 603 -23.97 2.29 19.34
N VAL A 604 -24.59 1.50 20.24
CA VAL A 604 -23.99 0.24 20.73
C VAL A 604 -23.77 -0.72 19.54
N GLY A 605 -22.54 -1.29 19.43
CA GLY A 605 -22.16 -2.18 18.32
C GLY A 605 -21.50 -1.45 17.13
N TYR A 606 -21.10 -0.20 17.27
CA TYR A 606 -20.36 0.54 16.24
C TYR A 606 -19.03 -0.14 15.86
N ASP A 607 -18.35 -0.76 16.84
CA ASP A 607 -17.07 -1.44 16.64
C ASP A 607 -17.19 -2.86 16.05
N ASP A 608 -18.41 -3.44 16.08
CA ASP A 608 -18.62 -4.85 15.68
C ASP A 608 -18.73 -5.06 14.15
N GLY A 609 -18.68 -4.01 13.34
CA GLY A 609 -18.82 -4.11 11.89
C GLY A 609 -20.16 -4.69 11.42
N GLY A 610 -20.54 -4.55 10.17
CA GLY A 610 -21.78 -5.12 9.62
C GLY A 610 -21.60 -6.59 9.20
N LYS A 611 -22.59 -7.46 9.53
CA LYS A 611 -22.58 -8.89 9.18
C LYS A 611 -22.31 -9.15 7.69
N LEU A 612 -22.96 -8.38 6.80
CA LEU A 612 -22.77 -8.48 5.36
C LEU A 612 -21.42 -7.89 4.92
N THR A 613 -21.15 -6.64 5.33
CA THR A 613 -19.97 -5.89 4.88
C THR A 613 -18.69 -6.57 5.33
N GLU A 614 -18.63 -7.05 6.57
CA GLU A 614 -17.47 -7.77 7.11
C GLU A 614 -17.27 -9.12 6.42
N SER A 615 -18.36 -9.88 6.17
CA SER A 615 -18.28 -11.17 5.48
C SER A 615 -17.74 -11.03 4.05
N VAL A 616 -18.21 -10.02 3.29
CA VAL A 616 -17.74 -9.76 1.92
C VAL A 616 -16.33 -9.19 1.92
N ARG A 617 -15.95 -8.38 2.90
CA ARG A 617 -14.58 -7.89 3.04
C ARG A 617 -13.58 -9.01 3.26
N ARG A 618 -13.95 -10.03 4.11
CA ARG A 618 -13.13 -11.22 4.35
C ARG A 618 -13.13 -12.19 3.17
N HIS A 619 -14.27 -12.33 2.49
CA HIS A 619 -14.44 -13.23 1.35
C HIS A 619 -14.94 -12.46 0.12
N PRO A 620 -14.08 -11.66 -0.55
CA PRO A 620 -14.49 -10.83 -1.69
C PRO A 620 -14.87 -11.64 -2.92
N TYR A 621 -14.49 -12.93 -2.97
CA TYR A 621 -14.88 -13.91 -3.97
C TYR A 621 -15.90 -14.87 -3.37
N SER A 622 -17.17 -14.53 -3.47
CA SER A 622 -18.25 -15.27 -2.81
C SER A 622 -19.56 -15.17 -3.56
N VAL A 623 -20.47 -16.09 -3.25
CA VAL A 623 -21.90 -15.96 -3.55
C VAL A 623 -22.56 -15.34 -2.35
N VAL A 624 -23.23 -14.22 -2.53
CA VAL A 624 -24.05 -13.57 -1.50
C VAL A 624 -25.49 -13.92 -1.76
N LEU A 625 -26.05 -14.75 -0.88
CA LEU A 625 -27.43 -15.21 -0.95
C LEU A 625 -28.32 -14.48 0.07
N PHE A 626 -29.26 -13.71 -0.42
CA PHE A 626 -30.33 -13.12 0.36
C PHE A 626 -31.55 -14.04 0.28
N ASP A 627 -31.77 -14.84 1.32
CA ASP A 627 -32.85 -15.84 1.33
C ASP A 627 -34.15 -15.21 1.83
N GLU A 628 -35.27 -15.49 1.18
CA GLU A 628 -36.65 -14.98 1.50
C GLU A 628 -36.73 -13.44 1.47
N ILE A 629 -36.26 -12.82 0.36
CA ILE A 629 -36.14 -11.35 0.23
C ILE A 629 -37.45 -10.59 0.44
N GLU A 630 -38.60 -11.22 0.23
CA GLU A 630 -39.93 -10.65 0.48
C GLU A 630 -40.20 -10.33 1.95
N LYS A 631 -39.42 -10.89 2.88
CA LYS A 631 -39.54 -10.63 4.33
C LYS A 631 -38.68 -9.46 4.79
N ALA A 632 -37.82 -8.94 3.90
CA ALA A 632 -36.88 -7.88 4.23
C ALA A 632 -37.57 -6.53 4.42
N HIS A 633 -37.00 -5.71 5.33
CA HIS A 633 -37.43 -4.31 5.47
C HIS A 633 -37.11 -3.52 4.17
N PRO A 634 -37.95 -2.50 3.81
CA PRO A 634 -37.71 -1.69 2.59
C PRO A 634 -36.34 -1.04 2.47
N ASP A 635 -35.65 -0.75 3.56
CA ASP A 635 -34.29 -0.20 3.55
C ASP A 635 -33.24 -1.18 3.00
N VAL A 636 -33.50 -2.49 3.08
CA VAL A 636 -32.64 -3.51 2.45
C VAL A 636 -32.63 -3.37 0.94
N PHE A 637 -33.76 -3.03 0.32
CA PHE A 637 -33.84 -2.80 -1.11
C PHE A 637 -33.01 -1.58 -1.57
N ASN A 638 -32.92 -0.53 -0.75
CA ASN A 638 -32.07 0.63 -1.03
C ASN A 638 -30.57 0.24 -1.00
N MET A 639 -30.18 -0.61 -0.07
CA MET A 639 -28.83 -1.17 0.02
C MET A 639 -28.50 -2.07 -1.19
N LEU A 640 -29.46 -2.92 -1.59
CA LEU A 640 -29.29 -3.77 -2.77
C LEU A 640 -29.15 -2.96 -4.06
N LEU A 641 -29.87 -1.86 -4.23
CA LEU A 641 -29.70 -0.96 -5.36
C LEU A 641 -28.27 -0.45 -5.46
N GLN A 642 -27.67 -0.03 -4.34
CA GLN A 642 -26.28 0.42 -4.29
C GLN A 642 -25.29 -0.68 -4.71
N ILE A 643 -25.53 -1.91 -4.21
CA ILE A 643 -24.69 -3.07 -4.56
C ILE A 643 -24.81 -3.40 -6.06
N LEU A 644 -26.03 -3.41 -6.61
CA LEU A 644 -26.28 -3.83 -8.00
C LEU A 644 -25.90 -2.77 -9.03
N GLU A 645 -25.89 -1.48 -8.66
CA GLU A 645 -25.56 -0.37 -9.55
C GLU A 645 -24.09 0.01 -9.49
N ASP A 646 -23.61 0.33 -8.29
CA ASP A 646 -22.26 0.83 -8.06
C ASP A 646 -21.27 -0.29 -7.71
N GLY A 647 -21.77 -1.48 -7.36
CA GLY A 647 -20.94 -2.60 -6.87
C GLY A 647 -20.20 -2.31 -5.58
N VAL A 648 -20.67 -1.33 -4.81
CA VAL A 648 -20.03 -0.90 -3.56
C VAL A 648 -21.11 -0.64 -2.52
N LEU A 649 -20.86 -1.05 -1.28
CA LEU A 649 -21.68 -0.72 -0.12
C LEU A 649 -20.81 -0.01 0.92
N THR A 650 -21.27 1.13 1.42
CA THR A 650 -20.58 1.85 2.49
C THR A 650 -21.06 1.35 3.84
N ASP A 651 -20.13 0.90 4.70
CA ASP A 651 -20.46 0.43 6.05
C ASP A 651 -20.73 1.59 7.03
N GLY A 652 -21.17 1.26 8.25
CA GLY A 652 -21.47 2.25 9.29
C GLY A 652 -20.25 3.06 9.75
N GLN A 653 -19.04 2.61 9.43
CA GLN A 653 -17.79 3.29 9.73
C GLN A 653 -17.31 4.19 8.57
N GLY A 654 -17.99 4.14 7.41
CA GLY A 654 -17.62 4.90 6.23
C GLY A 654 -16.71 4.15 5.23
N ASN A 655 -16.35 2.88 5.50
CA ASN A 655 -15.53 2.08 4.61
C ASN A 655 -16.35 1.59 3.42
N ARG A 656 -15.73 1.59 2.24
CA ARG A 656 -16.35 1.10 1.01
C ARG A 656 -16.02 -0.38 0.79
N VAL A 657 -17.04 -1.23 0.84
CA VAL A 657 -16.92 -2.68 0.58
C VAL A 657 -17.35 -2.97 -0.85
N LYS A 658 -16.46 -3.61 -1.62
CA LYS A 658 -16.66 -3.90 -3.05
C LYS A 658 -17.33 -5.25 -3.26
N PHE A 659 -18.38 -5.27 -4.09
CA PHE A 659 -19.14 -6.46 -4.49
C PHE A 659 -18.89 -6.86 -5.95
N ASN A 660 -18.00 -6.19 -6.65
CA ASN A 660 -17.71 -6.44 -8.07
C ASN A 660 -17.19 -7.86 -8.38
N ASN A 661 -16.67 -8.55 -7.38
CA ASN A 661 -16.21 -9.93 -7.51
C ASN A 661 -17.18 -10.96 -6.91
N THR A 662 -18.37 -10.55 -6.50
CA THR A 662 -19.39 -11.43 -5.95
C THR A 662 -20.46 -11.78 -6.99
N ILE A 663 -21.16 -12.89 -6.75
CA ILE A 663 -22.45 -13.20 -7.38
C ILE A 663 -23.52 -12.95 -6.34
N VAL A 664 -24.47 -12.09 -6.66
CA VAL A 664 -25.61 -11.75 -5.78
C VAL A 664 -26.82 -12.55 -6.18
N ILE A 665 -27.37 -13.32 -5.26
CA ILE A 665 -28.55 -14.16 -5.47
C ILE A 665 -29.62 -13.76 -4.43
N LEU A 666 -30.79 -13.46 -4.93
CA LEU A 666 -31.99 -13.23 -4.12
C LEU A 666 -32.90 -14.44 -4.29
N THR A 667 -33.48 -15.00 -3.22
CA THR A 667 -34.53 -16.01 -3.34
C THR A 667 -35.86 -15.45 -2.86
N SER A 668 -36.95 -15.89 -3.47
CA SER A 668 -38.31 -15.51 -3.07
C SER A 668 -39.27 -16.66 -3.25
N ASN A 669 -40.24 -16.69 -2.39
CA ASN A 669 -41.40 -17.58 -2.47
C ASN A 669 -42.65 -16.86 -2.99
N LEU A 670 -42.50 -15.58 -3.45
CA LEU A 670 -43.63 -14.82 -4.00
C LEU A 670 -44.25 -15.52 -5.20
N GLY A 671 -45.57 -15.50 -5.25
CA GLY A 671 -46.36 -16.13 -6.32
C GLY A 671 -46.50 -17.65 -6.21
N SER A 672 -45.89 -18.30 -5.18
CA SER A 672 -46.06 -19.77 -5.02
C SER A 672 -47.51 -20.17 -4.73
N ASP A 673 -48.26 -19.40 -3.95
CA ASP A 673 -49.67 -19.66 -3.66
C ASP A 673 -50.57 -19.43 -4.89
N GLU A 674 -50.23 -18.43 -5.70
CA GLU A 674 -50.94 -18.12 -6.94
C GLU A 674 -50.70 -19.20 -8.01
N MET A 675 -49.49 -19.78 -8.08
CA MET A 675 -49.14 -20.91 -8.93
C MET A 675 -49.97 -22.15 -8.65
N TYR A 676 -50.47 -22.33 -7.42
CA TYR A 676 -51.30 -23.46 -7.05
C TYR A 676 -52.79 -23.15 -7.09
N ASN A 677 -53.22 -21.88 -6.90
CA ASN A 677 -54.64 -21.49 -6.82
C ASN A 677 -55.27 -21.28 -8.21
N ASP A 678 -54.57 -20.85 -9.23
CA ASP A 678 -55.09 -20.78 -10.62
C ASP A 678 -55.48 -22.16 -11.17
N GLN A 679 -54.97 -23.24 -10.61
CA GLN A 679 -55.36 -24.63 -10.93
C GLN A 679 -56.72 -25.04 -10.38
N ALA A 680 -57.28 -24.31 -9.41
CA ALA A 680 -58.54 -24.66 -8.74
C ALA A 680 -59.81 -24.11 -9.45
N PHE A 681 -59.68 -23.17 -10.41
CA PHE A 681 -60.81 -22.50 -11.07
C PHE A 681 -61.06 -22.92 -12.53
N GLY A 682 -60.30 -23.89 -13.10
CA GLY A 682 -60.51 -24.39 -14.45
C GLY A 682 -61.43 -25.64 -14.46
N PHE A 683 -62.73 -25.48 -14.64
CA PHE A 683 -63.65 -26.58 -15.01
C PHE A 683 -63.25 -27.15 -16.38
N SER A 684 -62.37 -28.17 -16.42
CA SER A 684 -62.23 -29.04 -17.57
C SER A 684 -62.14 -30.48 -17.09
N SER A 685 -63.22 -31.17 -17.31
CA SER A 685 -63.42 -32.63 -17.14
C SER A 685 -62.53 -33.44 -18.12
N HIS A 686 -61.28 -33.67 -17.78
CA HIS A 686 -60.47 -34.76 -18.27
C HIS A 686 -59.49 -35.18 -17.19
N GLN A 687 -59.45 -36.49 -16.89
CA GLN A 687 -58.50 -37.18 -16.05
C GLN A 687 -57.08 -37.01 -16.63
N LYS A 688 -56.45 -35.89 -16.36
CA LYS A 688 -55.04 -35.71 -16.66
C LYS A 688 -54.23 -36.30 -15.49
N THR A 689 -53.19 -37.03 -15.78
CA THR A 689 -52.27 -37.55 -14.79
C THR A 689 -51.52 -36.39 -14.12
N LYS A 690 -51.18 -36.52 -12.83
CA LYS A 690 -50.46 -35.51 -12.04
C LYS A 690 -49.21 -34.93 -12.75
N ASP A 691 -48.55 -35.69 -13.59
CA ASP A 691 -47.38 -35.25 -14.35
C ASP A 691 -47.65 -34.33 -15.56
N GLN A 692 -48.85 -34.47 -16.18
CA GLN A 692 -49.29 -33.60 -17.28
C GLN A 692 -49.76 -32.23 -16.82
N PHE A 693 -50.16 -32.10 -15.57
CA PHE A 693 -50.47 -30.77 -14.94
C PHE A 693 -49.26 -29.88 -14.75
N ILE A 694 -48.06 -30.45 -14.57
CA ILE A 694 -46.85 -29.73 -14.20
C ILE A 694 -46.21 -29.05 -15.43
N THR A 695 -46.41 -29.57 -16.64
CA THR A 695 -45.72 -29.08 -17.87
C THR A 695 -46.54 -28.11 -18.72
N GLU A 696 -47.86 -28.11 -18.68
CA GLU A 696 -48.69 -27.23 -19.54
C GLU A 696 -48.90 -25.82 -19.00
N ASP A 697 -48.54 -25.54 -17.73
CA ASP A 697 -48.90 -24.29 -17.06
C ASP A 697 -47.66 -23.44 -16.61
N TYR A 698 -46.48 -23.75 -17.15
CA TYR A 698 -45.25 -22.99 -16.77
C TYR A 698 -45.35 -21.51 -17.14
N GLU A 699 -45.79 -21.21 -18.35
CA GLU A 699 -45.89 -19.81 -18.79
C GLU A 699 -46.92 -19.03 -17.96
N ALA A 700 -48.05 -19.68 -17.59
CA ALA A 700 -49.03 -19.08 -16.72
C ALA A 700 -48.46 -18.84 -15.31
N SER A 701 -47.76 -19.83 -14.76
CA SER A 701 -47.05 -19.71 -13.47
C SER A 701 -45.95 -18.65 -13.49
N LYS A 702 -45.19 -18.55 -14.53
CA LYS A 702 -44.15 -17.53 -14.74
C LYS A 702 -44.77 -16.13 -14.79
N ASN A 703 -45.87 -15.97 -15.52
CA ASN A 703 -46.60 -14.72 -15.62
C ASN A 703 -47.23 -14.29 -14.27
N ALA A 704 -47.78 -15.23 -13.52
CA ALA A 704 -48.32 -15.00 -12.18
C ALA A 704 -47.20 -14.55 -11.19
N ALA A 705 -46.08 -15.28 -11.18
CA ALA A 705 -44.96 -14.94 -10.36
C ALA A 705 -44.35 -13.55 -10.72
N MET A 706 -44.23 -13.24 -12.01
CA MET A 706 -43.78 -11.93 -12.47
C MET A 706 -44.72 -10.81 -12.11
N LYS A 707 -46.06 -11.07 -12.09
CA LYS A 707 -47.07 -10.12 -11.64
C LYS A 707 -46.97 -9.86 -10.14
N ALA A 708 -46.82 -10.90 -9.33
CA ALA A 708 -46.61 -10.82 -7.90
C ALA A 708 -45.34 -10.04 -7.58
N LEU A 709 -44.25 -10.31 -8.30
CA LEU A 709 -42.97 -9.60 -8.17
C LEU A 709 -43.13 -8.10 -8.42
N LYS A 710 -43.71 -7.71 -9.56
CA LYS A 710 -43.92 -6.30 -9.91
C LYS A 710 -44.80 -5.55 -8.91
N LYS A 711 -45.68 -6.24 -8.15
CA LYS A 711 -46.50 -5.68 -7.09
C LYS A 711 -45.71 -5.50 -5.78
N SER A 712 -44.73 -6.38 -5.52
CA SER A 712 -43.99 -6.45 -4.26
C SER A 712 -42.64 -5.72 -4.30
N MET A 713 -41.98 -5.68 -5.45
CA MET A 713 -40.65 -5.08 -5.62
C MET A 713 -40.67 -3.85 -6.52
N ARG A 714 -39.77 -2.89 -6.21
CA ARG A 714 -39.61 -1.67 -7.01
C ARG A 714 -39.08 -2.01 -8.41
N PRO A 715 -39.64 -1.38 -9.47
CA PRO A 715 -39.17 -1.60 -10.86
C PRO A 715 -37.67 -1.35 -11.07
N GLU A 716 -37.09 -0.40 -10.32
CA GLU A 716 -35.67 -0.06 -10.35
C GLU A 716 -34.78 -1.26 -9.99
N LEU A 717 -35.15 -2.02 -8.96
CA LEU A 717 -34.39 -3.21 -8.55
C LEU A 717 -34.52 -4.33 -9.58
N ILE A 718 -35.75 -4.54 -10.08
CA ILE A 718 -36.02 -5.58 -11.09
C ILE A 718 -35.17 -5.35 -12.36
N ASN A 719 -35.05 -4.10 -12.80
CA ASN A 719 -34.27 -3.73 -14.00
C ASN A 719 -32.74 -3.83 -13.81
N ARG A 720 -32.26 -4.01 -12.59
CA ARG A 720 -30.81 -4.14 -12.28
C ARG A 720 -30.37 -5.60 -12.18
N LEU A 721 -31.30 -6.54 -12.13
CA LEU A 721 -30.99 -7.96 -12.12
C LEU A 721 -30.61 -8.45 -13.53
N ASP A 722 -29.61 -9.32 -13.60
CA ASP A 722 -29.17 -9.93 -14.86
C ASP A 722 -30.13 -11.00 -15.36
N ALA A 723 -30.78 -11.76 -14.43
CA ALA A 723 -31.83 -12.68 -14.75
C ALA A 723 -32.81 -12.88 -13.57
N ILE A 724 -34.04 -13.16 -13.91
CA ILE A 724 -35.12 -13.51 -12.96
C ILE A 724 -35.64 -14.90 -13.37
N GLU A 725 -35.31 -15.88 -12.53
CA GLU A 725 -35.60 -17.28 -12.81
C GLU A 725 -36.75 -17.78 -11.97
N VAL A 726 -37.75 -18.36 -12.64
CA VAL A 726 -38.92 -18.99 -11.99
C VAL A 726 -38.71 -20.50 -11.98
N PHE A 727 -38.47 -21.04 -10.80
CA PHE A 727 -38.24 -22.47 -10.59
C PHE A 727 -39.58 -23.24 -10.62
N HIS A 728 -39.59 -24.32 -11.33
CA HIS A 728 -40.74 -25.20 -11.46
C HIS A 728 -40.95 -26.10 -10.23
N ALA A 729 -42.16 -26.53 -10.02
CA ALA A 729 -42.44 -27.66 -9.15
C ALA A 729 -41.79 -28.94 -9.75
N LEU A 730 -41.26 -29.78 -8.87
CA LEU A 730 -40.55 -30.98 -9.27
C LEU A 730 -41.52 -32.09 -9.66
N SER A 731 -41.32 -32.71 -10.82
CA SER A 731 -42.02 -33.93 -11.22
C SER A 731 -41.51 -35.16 -10.46
N ARG A 732 -42.32 -36.24 -10.44
CA ARG A 732 -41.93 -37.47 -9.76
C ARG A 732 -40.63 -38.04 -10.31
N LYS A 733 -40.40 -38.02 -11.60
CA LYS A 733 -39.16 -38.48 -12.22
C LYS A 733 -37.93 -37.68 -11.73
N GLN A 734 -38.05 -36.35 -11.66
CA GLN A 734 -37.00 -35.49 -11.15
C GLN A 734 -36.71 -35.76 -9.66
N VAL A 735 -37.75 -36.05 -8.87
CA VAL A 735 -37.57 -36.42 -7.45
C VAL A 735 -36.88 -37.79 -7.33
N GLU A 736 -37.12 -38.71 -8.24
CA GLU A 736 -36.39 -39.98 -8.31
C GLU A 736 -34.91 -39.81 -8.63
N GLU A 737 -34.56 -38.92 -9.55
CA GLU A 737 -33.18 -38.57 -9.89
C GLU A 737 -32.49 -37.84 -8.73
N ILE A 738 -33.18 -36.92 -8.04
CA ILE A 738 -32.67 -36.23 -6.84
C ILE A 738 -32.41 -37.25 -5.72
N PHE A 739 -33.28 -38.23 -5.53
CA PHE A 739 -33.07 -39.31 -4.59
C PHE A 739 -31.78 -40.09 -4.88
N ASP A 740 -31.57 -40.46 -6.15
CA ASP A 740 -30.38 -41.21 -6.57
C ASP A 740 -29.09 -40.37 -6.30
N ASN A 741 -29.09 -39.08 -6.55
CA ASN A 741 -27.99 -38.18 -6.20
C ASN A 741 -27.75 -38.11 -4.69
N MET A 742 -28.80 -37.95 -3.86
CA MET A 742 -28.67 -37.92 -2.40
C MET A 742 -28.11 -39.24 -1.85
N ILE A 743 -28.51 -40.38 -2.43
CA ILE A 743 -28.00 -41.70 -2.04
C ILE A 743 -26.52 -41.87 -2.48
N GLU A 744 -26.15 -41.35 -3.66
CA GLU A 744 -24.74 -41.34 -4.07
C GLU A 744 -23.85 -40.55 -3.12
N ASP A 745 -24.31 -39.41 -2.64
CA ASP A 745 -23.56 -38.59 -1.66
C ASP A 745 -23.49 -39.30 -0.30
N LEU A 746 -24.57 -40.00 0.12
CA LEU A 746 -24.54 -40.83 1.32
C LEU A 746 -23.55 -42.00 1.15
N LYS A 747 -23.51 -42.67 -0.01
CA LYS A 747 -22.53 -43.74 -0.32
C LYS A 747 -21.09 -43.20 -0.24
N LYS A 748 -20.81 -42.00 -0.72
CA LYS A 748 -19.47 -41.39 -0.65
C LYS A 748 -19.05 -41.19 0.82
N ARG A 749 -19.94 -40.60 1.65
CA ARG A 749 -19.68 -40.41 3.09
C ARG A 749 -19.46 -41.75 3.84
N LEU A 750 -20.18 -42.79 3.50
CA LEU A 750 -20.00 -44.15 4.06
C LEU A 750 -18.69 -44.79 3.57
N ALA A 751 -18.32 -44.57 2.31
CA ALA A 751 -17.07 -45.10 1.73
C ALA A 751 -15.83 -44.53 2.41
N GLU A 752 -15.87 -43.25 2.91
CA GLU A 752 -14.80 -42.67 3.74
C GLU A 752 -14.60 -43.47 5.06
N LYS A 753 -15.65 -44.12 5.55
CA LYS A 753 -15.61 -45.04 6.68
C LYS A 753 -15.40 -46.51 6.28
N ALA A 754 -15.10 -46.76 5.01
CA ALA A 754 -14.95 -48.08 4.42
C ALA A 754 -16.22 -48.93 4.54
N ILE A 755 -17.43 -48.35 4.51
CA ILE A 755 -18.73 -49.03 4.57
C ILE A 755 -19.43 -48.92 3.22
N GLY A 756 -19.86 -50.04 2.67
CA GLY A 756 -20.67 -50.11 1.46
C GLY A 756 -22.19 -49.97 1.77
N LEU A 757 -22.96 -49.43 0.83
CA LEU A 757 -24.42 -49.31 0.96
C LEU A 757 -25.11 -49.93 -0.27
N LYS A 758 -26.03 -50.89 -0.03
CA LYS A 758 -26.95 -51.47 -1.04
C LYS A 758 -28.40 -51.23 -0.58
N LEU A 759 -29.21 -50.69 -1.50
CA LEU A 759 -30.64 -50.47 -1.26
C LEU A 759 -31.47 -51.33 -2.19
N ASP A 760 -32.52 -51.95 -1.65
CA ASP A 760 -33.51 -52.63 -2.47
C ASP A 760 -34.40 -51.62 -3.19
N THR A 761 -34.93 -51.97 -4.39
CA THR A 761 -35.87 -51.14 -5.16
C THR A 761 -37.12 -50.75 -4.33
N LYS A 762 -37.60 -51.65 -3.51
CA LYS A 762 -38.77 -51.38 -2.60
C LYS A 762 -38.46 -50.32 -1.56
N VAL A 763 -37.21 -50.22 -1.09
CA VAL A 763 -36.79 -49.18 -0.15
C VAL A 763 -36.72 -47.84 -0.86
N ARG A 764 -36.22 -47.82 -2.08
CA ARG A 764 -36.20 -46.63 -2.94
C ARG A 764 -37.60 -46.08 -3.14
N ASP A 765 -38.53 -46.93 -3.61
CA ASP A 765 -39.92 -46.51 -3.88
C ASP A 765 -40.64 -46.06 -2.61
N PHE A 766 -40.42 -46.69 -1.48
CA PHE A 766 -41.00 -46.34 -0.18
C PHE A 766 -40.51 -44.96 0.30
N LEU A 767 -39.20 -44.66 0.20
CA LEU A 767 -38.66 -43.39 0.61
C LEU A 767 -39.12 -42.27 -0.33
N ILE A 768 -39.18 -42.53 -1.63
CA ILE A 768 -39.69 -41.55 -2.60
C ILE A 768 -41.18 -41.26 -2.37
N GLU A 769 -41.99 -42.28 -2.14
CA GLU A 769 -43.42 -42.09 -1.89
C GLU A 769 -43.69 -41.31 -0.61
N LYS A 770 -42.91 -41.58 0.44
CA LYS A 770 -42.98 -40.87 1.72
C LYS A 770 -42.46 -39.44 1.62
N GLY A 771 -41.49 -39.19 0.73
CA GLY A 771 -40.81 -37.93 0.55
C GLY A 771 -41.34 -37.09 -0.63
N PHE A 772 -42.29 -37.56 -1.41
CA PHE A 772 -42.81 -36.81 -2.55
C PHE A 772 -44.00 -35.93 -2.14
N ASP A 773 -43.77 -34.60 -2.14
CA ASP A 773 -44.81 -33.62 -1.98
C ASP A 773 -44.64 -32.51 -3.02
N PRO A 774 -45.54 -32.40 -4.01
CA PRO A 774 -45.44 -31.35 -5.04
C PRO A 774 -45.37 -29.92 -4.50
N LYS A 775 -45.93 -29.64 -3.32
CA LYS A 775 -45.95 -28.31 -2.69
C LYS A 775 -44.65 -27.96 -1.99
N ASN A 776 -43.99 -28.98 -1.42
CA ASN A 776 -42.78 -28.79 -0.58
C ASN A 776 -41.48 -29.23 -1.27
N GLY A 777 -41.57 -29.66 -2.52
CA GLY A 777 -40.42 -30.09 -3.37
C GLY A 777 -39.64 -31.26 -2.77
N ALA A 778 -38.30 -31.17 -2.78
CA ALA A 778 -37.39 -32.20 -2.28
C ALA A 778 -37.10 -32.13 -0.77
N ARG A 779 -37.65 -31.16 -0.01
CA ARG A 779 -37.43 -31.07 1.46
C ARG A 779 -37.98 -32.28 2.22
N PRO A 780 -39.20 -32.76 1.94
CA PRO A 780 -39.71 -33.97 2.59
C PRO A 780 -38.90 -35.23 2.26
N LEU A 781 -38.35 -35.33 1.04
CA LEU A 781 -37.49 -36.42 0.63
C LEU A 781 -36.21 -36.49 1.47
N ARG A 782 -35.55 -35.38 1.65
CA ARG A 782 -34.34 -35.26 2.51
C ARG A 782 -34.62 -35.74 3.92
N ARG A 783 -35.72 -35.29 4.51
CA ARG A 783 -36.15 -35.71 5.85
C ARG A 783 -36.50 -37.20 5.88
N ALA A 784 -37.14 -37.73 4.85
CA ALA A 784 -37.44 -39.16 4.77
C ALA A 784 -36.17 -40.03 4.73
N ILE A 785 -35.11 -39.56 4.04
CA ILE A 785 -33.80 -40.23 4.04
C ILE A 785 -33.16 -40.09 5.42
N GLU A 786 -33.09 -38.90 6.00
CA GLU A 786 -32.46 -38.67 7.30
C GLU A 786 -33.13 -39.49 8.41
N ASP A 787 -34.46 -39.38 8.54
CA ASP A 787 -35.23 -40.00 9.63
C ASP A 787 -35.28 -41.54 9.53
N ASN A 788 -35.29 -42.10 8.33
CA ASN A 788 -35.50 -43.56 8.17
C ASN A 788 -34.19 -44.26 7.82
N LEU A 789 -33.31 -43.70 6.97
CA LEU A 789 -32.13 -44.39 6.46
C LEU A 789 -30.86 -43.97 7.23
N GLU A 790 -30.57 -42.64 7.34
CA GLU A 790 -29.37 -42.18 7.98
C GLU A 790 -29.38 -42.47 9.49
N THR A 791 -30.53 -42.31 10.16
CA THR A 791 -30.66 -42.68 11.57
C THR A 791 -30.41 -44.16 11.79
N LEU A 792 -31.01 -45.06 10.96
CA LEU A 792 -30.81 -46.50 11.09
C LEU A 792 -29.33 -46.88 10.90
N LEU A 793 -28.64 -46.26 9.93
CA LEU A 793 -27.22 -46.51 9.67
C LEU A 793 -26.34 -45.94 10.80
N SER A 794 -26.65 -44.78 11.31
CA SER A 794 -25.94 -44.15 12.44
C SER A 794 -26.02 -44.99 13.70
N ASP A 795 -27.23 -45.47 14.04
CA ASP A 795 -27.43 -46.29 15.23
C ASP A 795 -26.63 -47.62 15.12
N ALA A 796 -26.63 -48.25 13.92
CA ALA A 796 -25.89 -49.46 13.69
C ALA A 796 -24.35 -49.28 13.70
N ILE A 797 -23.86 -48.07 13.25
CA ILE A 797 -22.43 -47.75 13.32
C ILE A 797 -22.03 -47.48 14.80
N ILE A 798 -22.85 -46.75 15.55
CA ILE A 798 -22.57 -46.47 16.96
C ILE A 798 -22.64 -47.71 17.84
N ALA A 799 -23.55 -48.65 17.52
CA ALA A 799 -23.67 -49.93 18.20
C ALA A 799 -22.60 -50.96 17.78
N GLU A 800 -21.66 -50.58 16.89
CA GLU A 800 -20.65 -51.44 16.30
C GLU A 800 -21.23 -52.68 15.58
N GLU A 801 -22.48 -52.59 15.15
CA GLU A 801 -23.12 -53.64 14.35
C GLU A 801 -22.53 -53.69 12.92
N ILE A 802 -22.13 -52.52 12.37
CA ILE A 802 -21.46 -52.37 11.07
C ILE A 802 -20.00 -51.97 11.27
N LEU A 803 -19.11 -52.85 10.77
CA LEU A 803 -17.65 -52.62 10.84
C LEU A 803 -17.09 -52.14 9.48
N PRO A 804 -15.94 -51.43 9.48
CA PRO A 804 -15.24 -51.07 8.26
C PRO A 804 -14.95 -52.32 7.40
N GLY A 805 -15.19 -52.24 6.08
CA GLY A 805 -15.07 -53.37 5.13
C GLY A 805 -16.35 -54.19 4.92
N GLN A 806 -17.45 -53.78 5.55
CA GLN A 806 -18.76 -54.44 5.39
C GLN A 806 -19.71 -53.62 4.51
N ILE A 807 -20.75 -54.32 4.00
CA ILE A 807 -21.82 -53.73 3.19
C ILE A 807 -23.13 -53.75 3.97
N ALA A 808 -23.70 -52.56 4.19
CA ALA A 808 -25.03 -52.39 4.72
C ALA A 808 -26.08 -52.60 3.61
N GLN A 809 -26.79 -53.69 3.66
CA GLN A 809 -27.93 -53.94 2.77
C GLN A 809 -29.23 -53.56 3.49
N ILE A 810 -29.99 -52.64 2.89
CA ILE A 810 -31.25 -52.17 3.46
C ILE A 810 -32.41 -52.79 2.67
N SER A 811 -33.33 -53.43 3.40
CA SER A 811 -34.53 -54.05 2.85
C SER A 811 -35.80 -53.51 3.53
N LEU A 812 -36.95 -53.58 2.87
CA LEU A 812 -38.23 -53.17 3.41
C LEU A 812 -39.00 -54.38 3.94
N LYS A 813 -39.47 -54.31 5.20
CA LYS A 813 -40.36 -55.31 5.79
C LYS A 813 -41.58 -54.63 6.42
N GLY A 814 -42.68 -54.69 5.70
CA GLY A 814 -43.82 -53.82 6.03
C GLY A 814 -43.48 -52.37 5.81
N ASP A 815 -43.78 -51.49 6.76
CA ASP A 815 -43.45 -50.03 6.72
C ASP A 815 -42.14 -49.67 7.45
N LYS A 816 -41.27 -50.66 7.74
CA LYS A 816 -40.01 -50.41 8.46
C LYS A 816 -38.81 -50.90 7.65
N LEU A 817 -37.77 -50.09 7.64
CA LEU A 817 -36.47 -50.46 7.07
C LEU A 817 -35.79 -51.44 8.00
N LYS A 818 -35.18 -52.47 7.40
CA LYS A 818 -34.31 -53.48 8.08
C LYS A 818 -32.92 -53.47 7.50
N LEU A 819 -31.97 -53.43 8.36
CA LEU A 819 -30.54 -53.57 8.04
C LEU A 819 -30.17 -55.05 8.02
N LYS A 820 -29.45 -55.47 7.01
CA LYS A 820 -28.71 -56.73 6.91
C LYS A 820 -27.26 -56.42 6.55
N ILE A 821 -26.37 -57.08 7.22
CA ILE A 821 -24.93 -56.83 7.04
C ILE A 821 -24.36 -57.96 6.18
N GLU A 822 -23.68 -57.61 5.10
CA GLU A 822 -22.94 -58.53 4.25
C GLU A 822 -21.43 -58.26 4.47
N SER A 823 -20.67 -59.32 4.79
CA SER A 823 -19.22 -59.24 4.74
C SER A 823 -18.74 -59.23 3.28
N THR A 824 -17.89 -58.31 2.90
CA THR A 824 -17.19 -58.38 1.61
C THR A 824 -16.29 -59.63 1.68
N GLU A 825 -16.69 -60.73 1.06
CA GLU A 825 -15.72 -61.77 0.74
C GLU A 825 -14.59 -61.16 -0.10
N LYS A 826 -13.36 -61.46 0.32
CA LYS A 826 -12.11 -61.03 -0.30
C LYS A 826 -11.99 -61.38 -1.75
#